data_bffb131c100c8ff93c19bd41df7538ac
#
_entry.id   bffb131c100c8ff93c19bd41df7538ac
#
_cell.length_a   1.000
_cell.length_b   1.000
_cell.length_c   1.000
_cell.angle_alpha   90.00
_cell.angle_beta   90.00
_cell.angle_gamma   90.00
#
_symmetry.space_group_name_H-M   'P 1'
#
loop_
_entity.id
_entity.type
_entity.pdbx_description
1 polymer ?
#
loop_
_entity_poly.entity_id
_entity_poly.type
_entity_poly.pdbx_seq_one_letter_code
_entity_poly.pdbx_strand_id
1 'polypeptide(L)'
;MRPEDITEQDENGKIKDTEGQLAADENRNETVETEVSQEIHSEYKIPGKSESRVSYHLSGMYQDWFLDYASYVILERAVPHINDGLKPVQRRILHSMKRLDDGRYNKVANIVGHTMQFHPHGDASIGDALVQLGQKDLLIDCQGNWVNILTGDGAAAPRYIEARLSKFALETVFNPKTTLWQLSYDGRNKEPVTLPVKFPLLLAQGVEGIAVGLSSKILPHNFNDLLDASVAYLRGEEFTLYPDFQTGGYIDVSKYNDGERGGSVKVRAKITKLDNKTLVISEIPYGKTTSTLIESILKANDKGKIKIKKVDDNTARNVEILVHLAPGVSSDKTIDALYAFTDCEISISPNCCVIMDNKPHFLTVSDVLKHSTDDTLHLLRTELEIQKGELEESLFFASLEKIFIEERIYKDKEFEEAKDMDEAIAHIDQRLDLFKPHFIREVTREDILKLMEIKMGRILKFNTDKCNATIAQYKEDIAKIDDHLAHIVDYTADWFMMLKEKYGKNYPRMTEVRNFDTIEATKVVEANEKLYINRAEGFIGTGLKKDEFVCNCSDIDDIILFYRNGTYKVVKVSEKMFVGRDILYLNVFKRNDNRTIYNVIYRDGKVGYNYIKRFAVTGVTRDKEYDITKGTEGSRILYFSANTNGEAETVKVILKPKPRQKLLVFEKDFSTIAIKGRGSMGNILTKADVHKISLKQKGSSTLGGRMVWFDRDVLRLNYDGRGEELGEFQSDDLILVILQNGDFYTTNFDLSNHYEPDILNIEKYDANKVWTAALYDADQKYYYLKRFQLEAGSRKQNFLGENPKSRLMLLTDEAYPRIEAVFGGHDAFREPLVLDAEEFIAVKGFKAKGKRISTFDIETINELDPVRFAPAEQPQEQNDDDGEDPDLDPDADKSNSDIIDEITGQMKLF
;
A
#
# COMPACT_ATOMS: atom_id res chain seq x y z
N MET A 1 47.36 21.89 -30.28
CA MET A 1 48.63 21.37 -29.78
C MET A 1 48.33 20.27 -28.80
N ARG A 2 48.62 19.04 -29.13
CA ARG A 2 48.62 17.86 -28.23
C ARG A 2 49.97 17.84 -27.48
N PRO A 3 50.02 17.17 -26.30
CA PRO A 3 51.10 16.24 -25.99
C PRO A 3 50.49 14.88 -25.60
N GLU A 4 50.72 13.85 -26.23
CA GLU A 4 51.79 12.83 -26.27
C GLU A 4 51.95 12.01 -24.99
N ASP A 5 51.64 10.77 -25.15
CA ASP A 5 51.88 9.51 -24.45
C ASP A 5 53.22 9.44 -23.64
N ILE A 6 53.11 8.89 -22.46
CA ILE A 6 54.16 8.01 -21.90
C ILE A 6 53.47 6.79 -21.29
N THR A 7 53.61 5.68 -22.00
CA THR A 7 53.33 4.33 -21.52
C THR A 7 54.56 3.80 -20.83
N GLU A 8 54.44 3.41 -19.55
CA GLU A 8 55.33 2.43 -18.97
C GLU A 8 54.54 1.12 -18.80
N GLN A 9 54.94 0.11 -19.53
CA GLN A 9 54.56 -1.29 -19.36
C GLN A 9 55.54 -1.91 -18.37
N ASP A 10 54.98 -2.50 -17.28
CA ASP A 10 55.69 -3.49 -16.50
C ASP A 10 55.21 -4.89 -16.90
N GLU A 11 56.15 -5.72 -17.13
CA GLU A 11 56.00 -7.12 -17.53
C GLU A 11 55.40 -7.95 -16.38
N ASN A 12 54.18 -8.25 -16.42
CA ASN A 12 53.60 -9.53 -16.04
C ASN A 12 52.07 -9.51 -16.17
N GLY A 13 51.56 -10.07 -17.24
CA GLY A 13 50.16 -10.17 -17.53
C GLY A 13 49.37 -11.03 -16.51
N LYS A 14 48.57 -10.36 -15.69
CA LYS A 14 47.39 -10.96 -15.05
C LYS A 14 46.35 -9.87 -14.84
N ILE A 15 45.25 -10.08 -15.47
CA ILE A 15 43.99 -9.36 -15.29
C ILE A 15 43.57 -9.55 -13.82
N LYS A 16 43.44 -8.44 -13.06
CA LYS A 16 42.83 -8.48 -11.72
C LYS A 16 41.36 -8.18 -11.84
N ASP A 17 40.58 -9.12 -11.38
CA ASP A 17 39.13 -9.09 -11.29
C ASP A 17 38.63 -7.96 -10.38
N THR A 18 37.55 -7.34 -10.80
CA THR A 18 36.91 -6.17 -10.16
C THR A 18 36.08 -6.54 -8.92
N GLU A 19 36.26 -7.72 -8.33
CA GLU A 19 35.55 -8.12 -7.11
C GLU A 19 36.21 -7.66 -5.78
N GLY A 20 37.35 -7.02 -5.85
CA GLY A 20 38.11 -6.61 -4.65
C GLY A 20 37.75 -5.25 -4.06
N GLN A 21 36.86 -4.45 -4.70
CA GLN A 21 36.55 -3.10 -4.21
C GLN A 21 35.27 -3.00 -3.36
N LEU A 22 34.35 -3.97 -3.45
CA LEU A 22 33.16 -3.98 -2.58
C LEU A 22 33.42 -4.53 -1.18
N ALA A 23 34.45 -5.35 -1.00
CA ALA A 23 34.83 -5.88 0.32
C ALA A 23 35.65 -4.87 1.18
N ALA A 24 36.14 -3.78 0.58
CA ALA A 24 36.93 -2.77 1.31
C ALA A 24 36.04 -1.70 1.99
N ASP A 25 34.80 -1.50 1.52
CA ASP A 25 33.87 -0.51 2.12
C ASP A 25 33.09 -1.05 3.32
N GLU A 26 32.82 -2.36 3.38
CA GLU A 26 32.24 -2.95 4.59
C GLU A 26 33.21 -2.99 5.78
N ASN A 27 34.50 -3.16 5.52
CA ASN A 27 35.53 -3.09 6.57
C ASN A 27 35.83 -1.67 7.05
N ARG A 28 35.46 -0.61 6.31
CA ARG A 28 35.60 0.76 6.77
C ARG A 28 34.56 1.17 7.80
N ASN A 29 33.36 0.62 7.71
CA ASN A 29 32.30 0.89 8.69
C ASN A 29 32.57 0.22 10.04
N GLU A 30 33.12 -0.99 10.04
CA GLU A 30 33.50 -1.66 11.31
C GLU A 30 34.71 -0.99 12.02
N THR A 31 35.65 -0.44 11.26
CA THR A 31 36.80 0.27 11.85
C THR A 31 36.43 1.65 12.41
N VAL A 32 35.43 2.33 11.84
CA VAL A 32 34.94 3.62 12.37
C VAL A 32 34.16 3.43 13.67
N GLU A 33 33.37 2.36 13.79
CA GLU A 33 32.67 2.05 15.06
C GLU A 33 33.67 1.65 16.17
N THR A 34 34.77 1.00 15.81
CA THR A 34 35.80 0.59 16.78
C THR A 34 36.66 1.79 17.24
N GLU A 35 36.95 2.75 16.36
CA GLU A 35 37.68 3.97 16.72
C GLU A 35 36.86 4.93 17.58
N VAL A 36 35.55 5.09 17.30
CA VAL A 36 34.63 5.88 18.13
C VAL A 36 34.50 5.27 19.54
N SER A 37 34.51 3.93 19.63
CA SER A 37 34.48 3.24 20.93
C SER A 37 35.79 3.46 21.72
N GLN A 38 36.94 3.67 21.07
CA GLN A 38 38.22 3.91 21.73
C GLN A 38 38.40 5.37 22.17
N GLU A 39 37.87 6.34 21.44
CA GLU A 39 37.93 7.75 21.85
C GLU A 39 37.05 8.06 23.07
N ILE A 40 35.89 7.42 23.19
CA ILE A 40 35.02 7.54 24.38
C ILE A 40 35.70 6.97 25.63
N HIS A 41 36.59 5.98 25.48
CA HIS A 41 37.32 5.39 26.58
C HIS A 41 38.48 6.27 27.12
N SER A 42 38.95 7.28 26.36
CA SER A 42 40.12 8.10 26.75
C SER A 42 39.76 9.30 27.64
N GLU A 43 38.52 9.74 27.73
CA GLU A 43 38.11 10.94 28.47
C GLU A 43 37.51 10.66 29.86
N TYR A 44 37.14 9.44 30.19
CA TYR A 44 36.62 9.12 31.53
C TYR A 44 37.74 8.81 32.53
N LYS A 45 38.43 9.85 32.98
CA LYS A 45 39.29 9.76 34.16
C LYS A 45 38.46 9.92 35.43
N ILE A 46 38.24 8.81 36.13
CA ILE A 46 37.64 8.83 37.46
C ILE A 46 38.67 9.49 38.41
N PRO A 47 38.34 10.61 39.08
CA PRO A 47 39.27 11.23 40.06
C PRO A 47 39.41 10.33 41.28
N GLY A 48 40.62 9.81 41.50
CA GLY A 48 41.00 9.36 42.84
C GLY A 48 41.26 7.89 43.11
N LYS A 49 41.75 7.09 42.20
CA LYS A 49 42.32 5.78 42.50
C LYS A 49 43.67 5.57 41.83
N SER A 50 44.69 5.19 42.66
CA SER A 50 46.02 4.82 42.29
C SER A 50 46.02 3.68 41.24
N GLU A 51 47.07 3.63 40.39
CA GLU A 51 47.32 2.64 39.33
C GLU A 51 47.41 1.18 39.85
N SER A 52 46.33 0.63 40.31
CA SER A 52 46.14 -0.82 40.45
C SER A 52 45.28 -1.34 39.30
N ARG A 53 45.61 -2.48 38.73
CA ARG A 53 44.88 -3.17 37.65
C ARG A 53 43.40 -3.15 37.99
N VAL A 54 42.63 -2.28 37.31
CA VAL A 54 41.17 -2.22 37.45
C VAL A 54 40.61 -3.35 36.63
N SER A 55 40.17 -4.41 37.26
CA SER A 55 39.36 -5.47 36.61
C SER A 55 37.91 -4.99 36.50
N TYR A 56 37.45 -4.69 35.32
CA TYR A 56 36.04 -4.38 35.08
C TYR A 56 35.23 -5.68 34.99
N HIS A 57 34.22 -5.84 35.83
CA HIS A 57 33.23 -6.91 35.63
C HIS A 57 32.29 -6.58 34.50
N LEU A 58 31.97 -7.57 33.67
CA LEU A 58 31.04 -7.43 32.54
C LEU A 58 29.69 -6.79 32.95
N SER A 59 29.21 -7.12 34.15
CA SER A 59 28.01 -6.49 34.75
C SER A 59 28.12 -4.99 34.93
N GLY A 60 29.27 -4.46 35.40
CA GLY A 60 29.50 -3.02 35.51
C GLY A 60 29.57 -2.32 34.16
N MET A 61 30.17 -2.96 33.14
CA MET A 61 30.15 -2.44 31.78
C MET A 61 28.73 -2.31 31.21
N TYR A 62 27.86 -3.32 31.45
CA TYR A 62 26.46 -3.23 31.03
C TYR A 62 25.68 -2.21 31.86
N GLN A 63 25.92 -2.12 33.15
CA GLN A 63 25.17 -1.25 34.03
C GLN A 63 25.51 0.23 33.86
N ASP A 64 26.78 0.58 33.67
CA ASP A 64 27.22 1.97 33.63
C ASP A 64 27.40 2.44 32.17
N TRP A 65 28.25 1.79 31.37
CA TRP A 65 28.64 2.29 30.06
C TRP A 65 27.59 2.04 28.97
N PHE A 66 27.00 0.84 28.96
CA PHE A 66 25.98 0.50 27.96
C PHE A 66 24.70 1.31 28.17
N LEU A 67 24.27 1.50 29.42
CA LEU A 67 23.10 2.33 29.70
C LEU A 67 23.34 3.80 29.35
N ASP A 68 24.51 4.35 29.66
CA ASP A 68 24.87 5.72 29.27
C ASP A 68 24.86 5.89 27.75
N TYR A 69 25.52 4.97 27.05
CA TYR A 69 25.52 4.99 25.59
C TYR A 69 24.12 4.80 24.99
N ALA A 70 23.36 3.86 25.50
CA ALA A 70 21.99 3.61 25.05
C ALA A 70 21.10 4.85 25.27
N SER A 71 21.22 5.46 26.46
CA SER A 71 20.50 6.70 26.78
C SER A 71 20.87 7.84 25.86
N TYR A 72 22.17 8.02 25.60
CA TYR A 72 22.65 9.03 24.66
C TYR A 72 22.12 8.82 23.25
N VAL A 73 22.16 7.57 22.73
CA VAL A 73 21.64 7.27 21.39
C VAL A 73 20.13 7.51 21.30
N ILE A 74 19.38 7.22 22.35
CA ILE A 74 17.93 7.43 22.40
C ILE A 74 17.62 8.93 22.42
N LEU A 75 18.19 9.68 23.37
CA LEU A 75 17.81 11.07 23.66
C LEU A 75 18.47 12.06 22.69
N GLU A 76 19.72 11.83 22.32
CA GLU A 76 20.55 12.82 21.61
C GLU A 76 20.81 12.48 20.14
N ARG A 77 20.25 11.35 19.60
CA ARG A 77 20.56 10.97 18.22
C ARG A 77 19.36 10.48 17.41
N ALA A 78 18.67 9.41 17.87
CA ALA A 78 17.80 8.62 17.01
C ALA A 78 16.32 8.99 17.08
N VAL A 79 15.82 9.40 18.27
CA VAL A 79 14.40 9.64 18.50
C VAL A 79 14.11 11.15 18.46
N PRO A 80 13.05 11.60 17.77
CA PRO A 80 12.68 13.01 17.68
C PRO A 80 12.05 13.49 19.00
N HIS A 81 12.20 14.79 19.30
CA HIS A 81 11.50 15.44 20.40
C HIS A 81 10.06 15.78 19.99
N ILE A 82 9.09 15.62 20.91
CA ILE A 82 7.66 15.79 20.59
C ILE A 82 7.33 17.25 20.22
N ASN A 83 7.91 18.25 20.88
CA ASN A 83 7.56 19.66 20.70
C ASN A 83 7.95 20.22 19.33
N ASP A 84 9.10 19.84 18.78
CA ASP A 84 9.55 20.35 17.48
C ASP A 84 9.63 19.28 16.38
N GLY A 85 9.44 18.01 16.74
CA GLY A 85 9.48 16.90 15.79
C GLY A 85 10.86 16.59 15.21
N LEU A 86 11.93 17.16 15.79
CA LEU A 86 13.27 17.12 15.24
C LEU A 86 14.22 16.26 16.08
N LYS A 87 15.16 15.61 15.40
CA LYS A 87 16.33 15.06 16.03
C LYS A 87 17.32 16.18 16.37
N PRO A 88 18.22 16.02 17.37
CA PRO A 88 19.18 17.07 17.74
C PRO A 88 20.03 17.59 16.57
N VAL A 89 20.53 16.73 15.68
CA VAL A 89 21.26 17.16 14.50
C VAL A 89 20.44 18.05 13.56
N GLN A 90 19.16 17.70 13.34
CA GLN A 90 18.26 18.47 12.49
C GLN A 90 17.97 19.86 13.08
N ARG A 91 17.71 19.91 14.38
CA ARG A 91 17.51 21.18 15.12
C ARG A 91 18.73 22.09 15.02
N ARG A 92 19.94 21.54 15.19
CA ARG A 92 21.21 22.27 15.07
C ARG A 92 21.47 22.77 13.65
N ILE A 93 21.11 21.98 12.64
CA ILE A 93 21.17 22.41 11.22
C ILE A 93 20.26 23.61 10.99
N LEU A 94 18.99 23.55 11.39
CA LEU A 94 18.03 24.64 11.21
C LEU A 94 18.44 25.89 11.99
N HIS A 95 18.95 25.73 13.21
CA HIS A 95 19.53 26.82 13.99
C HIS A 95 20.71 27.47 13.27
N SER A 96 21.64 26.68 12.73
CA SER A 96 22.78 27.18 11.95
C SER A 96 22.34 27.93 10.69
N MET A 97 21.35 27.36 9.96
CA MET A 97 20.79 28.00 8.79
C MET A 97 20.14 29.36 9.14
N LYS A 98 19.42 29.45 10.30
CA LYS A 98 18.82 30.70 10.77
C LYS A 98 19.86 31.76 11.13
N ARG A 99 20.98 31.36 11.70
CA ARG A 99 22.10 32.28 11.99
C ARG A 99 22.81 32.79 10.73
N LEU A 100 22.81 31.99 9.66
CA LEU A 100 23.38 32.34 8.35
C LEU A 100 22.38 33.00 7.41
N ASP A 101 21.14 33.15 7.82
CA ASP A 101 20.03 33.60 6.96
C ASP A 101 20.17 35.08 6.60
N ASP A 102 20.49 35.32 5.33
CA ASP A 102 20.47 36.65 4.69
C ASP A 102 19.51 36.70 3.49
N GLY A 103 18.63 35.70 3.36
CA GLY A 103 17.67 35.52 2.28
C GLY A 103 18.23 34.88 1.01
N ARG A 104 19.54 34.63 0.92
CA ARG A 104 20.20 34.01 -0.22
C ARG A 104 20.50 32.54 0.04
N TYR A 105 20.76 31.78 -1.05
CA TYR A 105 21.22 30.43 -0.94
C TYR A 105 22.66 30.36 -0.40
N ASN A 106 22.88 29.44 0.51
CA ASN A 106 24.18 29.10 1.07
C ASN A 106 24.64 27.73 0.58
N LYS A 107 25.95 27.57 0.30
CA LYS A 107 26.52 26.25 0.02
C LYS A 107 26.26 25.31 1.19
N VAL A 108 25.84 24.09 0.91
CA VAL A 108 25.64 23.05 1.94
C VAL A 108 26.90 22.84 2.75
N ALA A 109 28.11 22.88 2.13
CA ALA A 109 29.35 22.79 2.84
C ALA A 109 29.54 23.90 3.91
N ASN A 110 29.07 25.14 3.65
CA ASN A 110 29.14 26.23 4.62
C ASN A 110 28.18 26.01 5.79
N ILE A 111 26.97 25.51 5.51
CA ILE A 111 25.99 25.20 6.53
C ILE A 111 26.49 24.06 7.42
N VAL A 112 27.06 23.00 6.82
CA VAL A 112 27.66 21.88 7.55
C VAL A 112 28.79 22.38 8.46
N GLY A 113 29.75 23.16 7.92
CA GLY A 113 30.86 23.73 8.71
C GLY A 113 30.37 24.62 9.85
N HIS A 114 29.34 25.44 9.65
CA HIS A 114 28.74 26.24 10.71
C HIS A 114 28.05 25.39 11.77
N THR A 115 27.38 24.28 11.37
CA THR A 115 26.65 23.37 12.28
C THR A 115 27.62 22.64 13.23
N MET A 116 28.86 22.39 12.83
CA MET A 116 29.89 21.76 13.68
C MET A 116 30.20 22.54 14.96
N GLN A 117 29.83 23.81 15.04
CA GLN A 117 29.94 24.60 16.30
C GLN A 117 28.95 24.13 17.37
N PHE A 118 27.89 23.40 16.97
CA PHE A 118 26.82 22.92 17.85
C PHE A 118 26.75 21.37 17.91
N HIS A 119 27.26 20.68 16.88
CA HIS A 119 27.14 19.24 16.75
C HIS A 119 28.51 18.55 16.78
N PRO A 120 28.84 17.77 17.82
CA PRO A 120 30.15 17.18 18.04
C PRO A 120 30.40 15.90 17.22
N HIS A 121 29.93 15.84 15.98
CA HIS A 121 30.08 14.68 15.09
C HIS A 121 30.60 15.11 13.72
N GLY A 122 31.02 14.12 12.90
CA GLY A 122 31.64 14.37 11.61
C GLY A 122 30.72 15.09 10.63
N ASP A 123 31.30 15.84 9.72
CA ASP A 123 30.66 16.65 8.68
C ASP A 123 29.76 15.84 7.74
N ALA A 124 30.14 14.59 7.46
CA ALA A 124 29.34 13.69 6.62
C ALA A 124 27.95 13.45 7.22
N SER A 125 27.85 13.15 8.53
CA SER A 125 26.58 12.91 9.21
C SER A 125 25.67 14.15 9.22
N ILE A 126 26.25 15.34 9.32
CA ILE A 126 25.51 16.61 9.22
C ILE A 126 25.03 16.83 7.79
N GLY A 127 25.89 16.56 6.79
CA GLY A 127 25.55 16.65 5.38
C GLY A 127 24.37 15.75 5.01
N ASP A 128 24.41 14.48 5.42
CA ASP A 128 23.36 13.51 5.17
C ASP A 128 22.03 13.91 5.83
N ALA A 129 22.08 14.40 7.07
CA ALA A 129 20.90 14.90 7.77
C ALA A 129 20.30 16.14 7.09
N LEU A 130 21.14 17.06 6.58
CA LEU A 130 20.68 18.21 5.81
C LEU A 130 20.03 17.78 4.49
N VAL A 131 20.62 16.82 3.79
CA VAL A 131 20.04 16.26 2.56
C VAL A 131 18.68 15.62 2.83
N GLN A 132 18.56 14.83 3.91
CA GLN A 132 17.29 14.25 4.32
C GLN A 132 16.21 15.29 4.65
N LEU A 133 16.57 16.39 5.30
CA LEU A 133 15.65 17.52 5.55
C LEU A 133 15.20 18.19 4.25
N GLY A 134 16.12 18.38 3.31
CA GLY A 134 15.83 18.97 2.01
C GLY A 134 14.90 18.13 1.16
N GLN A 135 15.00 16.80 1.23
CA GLN A 135 14.10 15.88 0.51
C GLN A 135 12.62 15.99 0.92
N LYS A 136 12.34 16.49 2.13
CA LYS A 136 10.97 16.65 2.62
C LYS A 136 10.24 17.85 1.98
N ASP A 137 10.97 18.71 1.28
CA ASP A 137 10.45 19.86 0.51
C ASP A 137 9.50 20.77 1.32
N LEU A 138 9.80 20.97 2.60
CA LEU A 138 8.96 21.78 3.50
C LEU A 138 9.76 22.91 4.17
N LEU A 139 10.85 22.59 4.86
CA LEU A 139 11.61 23.57 5.65
C LEU A 139 12.74 24.24 4.89
N ILE A 140 13.23 23.63 3.82
CA ILE A 140 14.44 24.01 3.11
C ILE A 140 14.16 24.10 1.61
N ASP A 141 14.43 25.28 1.04
CA ASP A 141 14.51 25.47 -0.41
C ASP A 141 15.85 24.93 -0.88
N CYS A 142 15.83 23.97 -1.79
CA CYS A 142 17.00 23.28 -2.34
C CYS A 142 17.37 23.80 -3.73
N GLN A 143 18.67 23.98 -4.00
CA GLN A 143 19.18 24.32 -5.32
C GLN A 143 20.36 23.42 -5.70
N GLY A 144 20.35 22.90 -6.93
CA GLY A 144 21.34 21.95 -7.43
C GLY A 144 20.81 20.53 -7.49
N ASN A 145 21.72 19.54 -7.65
CA ASN A 145 21.34 18.14 -7.74
C ASN A 145 21.28 17.50 -6.35
N TRP A 146 20.10 17.49 -5.76
CA TRP A 146 19.78 16.79 -4.53
C TRP A 146 19.33 15.35 -4.81
N VAL A 147 19.17 14.53 -3.79
CA VAL A 147 18.70 13.14 -3.97
C VAL A 147 17.37 13.12 -4.73
N ASN A 148 17.26 12.23 -5.70
CA ASN A 148 16.00 11.94 -6.35
C ASN A 148 15.33 10.76 -5.63
N ILE A 149 14.23 11.00 -4.93
CA ILE A 149 13.49 10.00 -4.18
C ILE A 149 12.83 8.92 -5.06
N LEU A 150 12.64 9.21 -6.35
CA LEU A 150 12.03 8.29 -7.32
C LEU A 150 13.06 7.34 -7.92
N THR A 151 14.21 7.86 -8.39
CA THR A 151 15.25 7.04 -9.03
C THR A 151 16.29 6.49 -8.07
N GLY A 152 16.46 7.15 -6.90
CA GLY A 152 17.48 6.80 -5.92
C GLY A 152 18.85 7.40 -6.18
N ASP A 153 18.96 8.33 -7.15
CA ASP A 153 20.20 9.03 -7.41
C ASP A 153 20.63 9.86 -6.21
N GLY A 154 21.89 9.73 -5.80
CA GLY A 154 22.45 10.41 -4.65
C GLY A 154 22.64 11.92 -4.85
N ALA A 155 22.73 12.67 -3.75
CA ALA A 155 23.03 14.09 -3.80
C ALA A 155 24.45 14.36 -4.34
N ALA A 156 24.60 15.48 -5.06
CA ALA A 156 25.92 15.99 -5.40
C ALA A 156 26.69 16.40 -4.13
N ALA A 157 28.01 16.45 -4.23
CA ALA A 157 28.84 16.82 -3.09
C ALA A 157 28.44 18.19 -2.48
N PRO A 158 28.55 18.38 -1.15
CA PRO A 158 28.08 19.57 -0.42
C PRO A 158 28.60 20.92 -0.95
N ARG A 159 29.72 20.92 -1.65
CA ARG A 159 30.31 22.13 -2.28
C ARG A 159 29.58 22.61 -3.53
N TYR A 160 28.72 21.74 -4.13
CA TYR A 160 27.97 22.06 -5.37
C TYR A 160 26.52 22.45 -5.12
N ILE A 161 25.86 21.83 -4.13
CA ILE A 161 24.46 22.08 -3.79
C ILE A 161 24.32 23.22 -2.80
N GLU A 162 23.17 23.88 -2.85
CA GLU A 162 22.87 25.07 -2.06
C GLU A 162 21.50 24.92 -1.39
N ALA A 163 21.36 25.55 -0.21
CA ALA A 163 20.15 25.55 0.57
C ALA A 163 19.90 26.91 1.22
N ARG A 164 18.63 27.20 1.45
CA ARG A 164 18.18 28.29 2.34
C ARG A 164 16.91 27.84 3.07
N LEU A 165 16.53 28.53 4.13
CA LEU A 165 15.26 28.32 4.82
C LEU A 165 14.10 28.73 3.91
N SER A 166 13.04 27.91 3.88
CA SER A 166 11.82 28.23 3.18
C SER A 166 11.05 29.37 3.90
N LYS A 167 10.16 30.06 3.19
CA LYS A 167 9.29 31.06 3.81
C LYS A 167 8.40 30.44 4.88
N PHE A 168 7.94 29.22 4.68
CA PHE A 168 7.20 28.46 5.65
C PHE A 168 8.00 28.23 6.94
N ALA A 169 9.26 27.79 6.83
CA ALA A 169 10.12 27.55 7.98
C ALA A 169 10.38 28.86 8.77
N LEU A 170 10.62 29.98 8.08
CA LEU A 170 10.84 31.27 8.73
C LEU A 170 9.62 31.77 9.52
N GLU A 171 8.42 31.43 9.10
CA GLU A 171 7.18 31.85 9.72
C GLU A 171 6.74 30.94 10.88
N THR A 172 6.99 29.63 10.75
CA THR A 172 6.43 28.62 11.67
C THR A 172 7.41 28.06 12.69
N VAL A 173 8.75 28.15 12.45
CA VAL A 173 9.74 27.41 13.24
C VAL A 173 10.52 28.31 14.20
N PHE A 174 10.65 29.59 13.89
CA PHE A 174 11.58 30.46 14.61
C PHE A 174 10.90 31.64 15.30
N ASN A 175 11.10 31.75 16.61
CA ASN A 175 10.86 32.95 17.39
C ASN A 175 11.86 33.03 18.55
N PRO A 176 12.86 33.92 18.50
CA PRO A 176 13.90 34.02 19.54
C PRO A 176 13.35 34.35 20.94
N LYS A 177 12.15 34.98 21.02
CA LYS A 177 11.56 35.41 22.29
C LYS A 177 10.86 34.29 23.04
N THR A 178 10.37 33.27 22.31
CA THR A 178 9.71 32.09 22.90
C THR A 178 10.64 30.88 22.94
N THR A 179 11.87 30.96 22.38
CA THR A 179 12.83 29.87 22.37
C THR A 179 13.53 29.75 23.72
N LEU A 180 13.59 28.52 24.25
CA LEU A 180 14.43 28.17 25.40
C LEU A 180 15.85 27.87 24.92
N TRP A 181 16.84 28.52 25.54
CA TRP A 181 18.22 28.45 25.12
C TRP A 181 19.08 27.67 26.12
N GLN A 182 19.99 26.85 25.61
CA GLN A 182 21.03 26.16 26.38
C GLN A 182 22.40 26.44 25.79
N LEU A 183 23.46 26.09 26.52
CA LEU A 183 24.85 26.16 26.02
C LEU A 183 25.12 24.99 25.07
N SER A 184 25.89 25.24 24.01
CA SER A 184 26.44 24.20 23.13
C SER A 184 27.36 23.27 23.91
N TYR A 185 27.69 22.11 23.30
CA TYR A 185 28.51 21.09 23.93
C TYR A 185 29.89 21.62 24.43
N ASP A 186 30.41 22.66 23.78
CA ASP A 186 31.71 23.30 24.15
C ASP A 186 31.52 24.53 25.06
N GLY A 187 30.32 24.91 25.42
CA GLY A 187 29.97 26.04 26.26
C GLY A 187 30.14 27.41 25.62
N ARG A 188 30.56 27.51 24.36
CA ARG A 188 30.91 28.78 23.70
C ARG A 188 29.71 29.46 23.05
N ASN A 189 28.77 28.71 22.62
CA ASN A 189 27.59 29.20 21.90
C ASN A 189 26.29 28.86 22.65
N LYS A 190 25.17 29.50 22.24
CA LYS A 190 23.81 29.11 22.65
C LYS A 190 23.12 28.40 21.54
N GLU A 191 22.45 27.29 21.84
CA GLU A 191 21.61 26.53 20.95
C GLU A 191 20.20 26.37 21.54
N PRO A 192 19.14 26.19 20.72
CA PRO A 192 17.80 25.97 21.24
C PRO A 192 17.67 24.58 21.89
N VAL A 193 16.98 24.49 23.02
CA VAL A 193 16.59 23.19 23.61
C VAL A 193 15.62 22.50 22.65
N THR A 194 14.54 23.20 22.27
CA THR A 194 13.62 22.86 21.18
C THR A 194 13.31 24.12 20.40
N LEU A 195 12.92 24.00 19.15
CA LEU A 195 12.44 25.12 18.35
C LEU A 195 10.94 25.34 18.62
N PRO A 196 10.47 26.59 18.70
CA PRO A 196 9.05 26.90 18.93
C PRO A 196 8.24 26.71 17.64
N VAL A 197 7.96 25.48 17.28
CA VAL A 197 7.30 25.13 16.03
C VAL A 197 5.80 25.22 16.17
N LYS A 198 5.16 26.08 15.37
CA LYS A 198 3.71 26.34 15.36
C LYS A 198 3.01 25.60 14.22
N PHE A 199 3.26 24.28 14.13
CA PHE A 199 2.76 23.40 13.08
C PHE A 199 3.07 21.93 13.46
N PRO A 200 2.23 20.93 13.15
CA PRO A 200 2.49 19.51 13.45
C PRO A 200 3.60 18.92 12.57
N LEU A 201 4.82 19.43 12.72
CA LEU A 201 5.97 19.17 11.88
C LEU A 201 6.40 17.70 11.88
N LEU A 202 6.34 17.05 13.05
CA LEU A 202 6.71 15.64 13.20
C LEU A 202 5.88 14.74 12.27
N LEU A 203 4.58 14.97 12.23
CA LEU A 203 3.66 14.20 11.40
C LEU A 203 3.76 14.56 9.92
N ALA A 204 4.01 15.82 9.60
CA ALA A 204 4.17 16.26 8.21
C ALA A 204 5.43 15.67 7.55
N GLN A 205 6.55 15.63 8.27
CA GLN A 205 7.80 15.11 7.73
C GLN A 205 7.95 13.60 7.87
N GLY A 206 7.34 13.02 8.90
CA GLY A 206 7.64 11.67 9.32
C GLY A 206 9.10 11.51 9.78
N VAL A 207 9.38 10.50 10.53
CA VAL A 207 10.73 10.21 11.06
C VAL A 207 10.98 8.72 11.08
N GLU A 208 12.19 8.32 10.73
CA GLU A 208 12.71 6.97 10.96
C GLU A 208 14.01 7.06 11.75
N GLY A 209 14.14 6.29 12.81
CA GLY A 209 15.32 6.25 13.66
C GLY A 209 15.46 4.93 14.38
N ILE A 210 16.68 4.40 14.43
CA ILE A 210 17.01 3.17 15.12
C ILE A 210 17.93 3.52 16.27
N ALA A 211 17.50 3.22 17.49
CA ALA A 211 18.26 3.39 18.71
C ALA A 211 18.59 2.04 19.35
N VAL A 212 19.24 2.04 20.50
CA VAL A 212 19.52 0.82 21.25
C VAL A 212 18.25 0.35 21.97
N GLY A 213 17.71 -0.80 21.55
CA GLY A 213 16.48 -1.39 22.11
C GLY A 213 15.18 -0.70 21.72
N LEU A 214 15.25 0.43 21.00
CA LEU A 214 14.12 1.22 20.55
C LEU A 214 14.25 1.57 19.08
N SER A 215 13.11 1.79 18.43
CA SER A 215 13.05 2.41 17.11
C SER A 215 11.88 3.38 17.04
N SER A 216 12.00 4.41 16.24
CA SER A 216 10.90 5.30 15.88
C SER A 216 10.67 5.18 14.38
N LYS A 217 9.41 4.97 13.97
CA LYS A 217 9.00 4.97 12.56
C LYS A 217 7.64 5.65 12.45
N ILE A 218 7.65 6.95 12.30
CA ILE A 218 6.48 7.79 12.15
C ILE A 218 6.34 8.09 10.66
N LEU A 219 5.20 7.69 10.08
CA LEU A 219 4.94 7.89 8.66
C LEU A 219 4.55 9.35 8.40
N PRO A 220 4.90 9.93 7.23
CA PRO A 220 4.48 11.27 6.86
C PRO A 220 2.97 11.33 6.58
N HIS A 221 2.37 12.48 6.88
CA HIS A 221 0.95 12.78 6.66
C HIS A 221 0.79 14.01 5.79
N ASN A 222 -0.36 14.15 5.16
CA ASN A 222 -0.63 15.27 4.27
C ASN A 222 -0.70 16.60 5.03
N PHE A 223 -0.11 17.63 4.45
CA PHE A 223 -0.07 18.99 5.02
C PHE A 223 -1.46 19.56 5.31
N ASN A 224 -2.39 19.44 4.36
CA ASN A 224 -3.73 19.97 4.51
C ASN A 224 -4.57 19.17 5.52
N ASP A 225 -4.45 17.83 5.49
CA ASP A 225 -5.17 16.94 6.42
C ASP A 225 -4.75 17.21 7.88
N LEU A 226 -3.46 17.52 8.11
CA LEU A 226 -2.95 17.88 9.43
C LEU A 226 -3.53 19.18 9.94
N LEU A 227 -3.63 20.19 9.07
CA LEU A 227 -4.21 21.48 9.44
C LEU A 227 -5.72 21.37 9.70
N ASP A 228 -6.44 20.61 8.87
CA ASP A 228 -7.87 20.36 9.06
C ASP A 228 -8.13 19.60 10.37
N ALA A 229 -7.33 18.58 10.65
CA ALA A 229 -7.43 17.82 11.89
C ALA A 229 -7.09 18.67 13.14
N SER A 230 -6.11 19.58 13.04
CA SER A 230 -5.79 20.52 14.12
C SER A 230 -6.95 21.47 14.41
N VAL A 231 -7.60 22.00 13.36
CA VAL A 231 -8.79 22.86 13.50
C VAL A 231 -9.98 22.07 14.07
N ALA A 232 -10.21 20.84 13.59
CA ALA A 232 -11.26 19.94 14.11
C ALA A 232 -11.05 19.67 15.62
N TYR A 233 -9.83 19.35 16.03
CA TYR A 233 -9.48 19.13 17.44
C TYR A 233 -9.78 20.37 18.31
N LEU A 234 -9.36 21.57 17.86
CA LEU A 234 -9.63 22.82 18.59
C LEU A 234 -11.12 23.10 18.78
N ARG A 235 -11.95 22.67 17.83
CA ARG A 235 -13.42 22.79 17.87
C ARG A 235 -14.11 21.65 18.63
N GLY A 236 -13.36 20.65 19.08
CA GLY A 236 -13.90 19.47 19.75
C GLY A 236 -14.58 18.47 18.80
N GLU A 237 -14.25 18.51 17.52
CA GLU A 237 -14.75 17.60 16.49
C GLU A 237 -13.85 16.36 16.38
N GLU A 238 -14.42 15.24 15.92
CA GLU A 238 -13.64 14.02 15.65
C GLU A 238 -12.85 14.18 14.35
N PHE A 239 -11.65 13.61 14.33
CA PHE A 239 -10.80 13.59 13.14
C PHE A 239 -10.12 12.22 12.97
N THR A 240 -9.71 11.92 11.76
CA THR A 240 -8.89 10.74 11.42
C THR A 240 -7.75 11.16 10.52
N LEU A 241 -6.56 10.58 10.75
CA LEU A 241 -5.37 10.86 9.97
C LEU A 241 -4.81 9.58 9.36
N TYR A 242 -4.53 9.62 8.06
CA TYR A 242 -3.88 8.55 7.36
C TYR A 242 -2.59 9.03 6.69
N PRO A 243 -1.55 8.17 6.63
CA PRO A 243 -0.30 8.52 5.98
C PRO A 243 -0.49 8.98 4.53
N ASP A 244 0.39 9.87 4.10
CA ASP A 244 0.48 10.35 2.72
C ASP A 244 1.94 10.37 2.29
N PHE A 245 2.24 9.81 1.12
CA PHE A 245 3.60 9.62 0.65
C PHE A 245 3.87 10.44 -0.61
N GLN A 246 5.01 11.12 -0.67
CA GLN A 246 5.44 11.91 -1.84
C GLN A 246 5.54 11.08 -3.13
N THR A 247 5.74 9.76 -3.01
CA THR A 247 5.80 8.83 -4.14
C THR A 247 4.44 8.41 -4.67
N GLY A 248 3.34 8.78 -3.99
CA GLY A 248 1.97 8.39 -4.35
C GLY A 248 1.65 6.93 -4.04
N GLY A 249 0.87 6.30 -4.90
CA GLY A 249 0.43 4.92 -4.79
C GLY A 249 -0.88 4.73 -4.04
N TYR A 250 -1.23 3.48 -3.79
CA TYR A 250 -2.40 3.10 -3.01
C TYR A 250 -1.98 2.66 -1.60
N ILE A 251 -2.81 2.97 -0.60
CA ILE A 251 -2.58 2.55 0.78
C ILE A 251 -3.81 1.86 1.36
N ASP A 252 -3.61 0.72 1.99
CA ASP A 252 -4.61 0.03 2.82
C ASP A 252 -4.29 0.30 4.29
N VAL A 253 -5.20 1.00 4.94
CA VAL A 253 -5.10 1.45 6.34
C VAL A 253 -5.95 0.62 7.31
N SER A 254 -6.57 -0.48 6.86
CA SER A 254 -7.46 -1.32 7.67
C SER A 254 -6.82 -1.83 8.98
N LYS A 255 -5.49 -1.92 9.01
CA LYS A 255 -4.70 -2.35 10.17
C LYS A 255 -3.75 -1.27 10.68
N TYR A 256 -3.98 -0.02 10.35
CA TYR A 256 -3.09 1.10 10.71
C TYR A 256 -3.00 1.33 12.22
N ASN A 257 -4.12 1.18 12.93
CA ASN A 257 -4.22 1.37 14.38
C ASN A 257 -3.59 2.69 14.85
N ASP A 258 -3.96 3.79 14.19
CA ASP A 258 -3.48 5.15 14.50
C ASP A 258 -1.95 5.28 14.70
N GLY A 259 -1.18 4.47 13.97
CA GLY A 259 0.29 4.49 14.03
C GLY A 259 0.93 3.84 15.24
N GLU A 260 0.17 3.16 16.10
CA GLU A 260 0.68 2.42 17.24
C GLU A 260 1.55 1.22 16.83
N ARG A 261 2.40 0.82 17.79
CA ARG A 261 3.22 -0.39 17.65
C ARG A 261 2.34 -1.63 17.49
N GLY A 262 2.59 -2.41 16.44
CA GLY A 262 1.79 -3.59 16.07
C GLY A 262 0.79 -3.30 14.96
N GLY A 263 0.50 -2.04 14.65
CA GLY A 263 -0.22 -1.63 13.46
C GLY A 263 0.59 -1.88 12.19
N SER A 264 -0.07 -1.90 11.05
CA SER A 264 0.57 -2.01 9.74
C SER A 264 -0.25 -1.36 8.65
N VAL A 265 0.42 -0.79 7.66
CA VAL A 265 -0.18 -0.34 6.41
C VAL A 265 0.40 -1.13 5.26
N LYS A 266 -0.42 -1.43 4.26
CA LYS A 266 0.07 -1.96 3.00
C LYS A 266 0.08 -0.84 1.96
N VAL A 267 1.16 -0.77 1.21
CA VAL A 267 1.33 0.24 0.16
C VAL A 267 1.54 -0.47 -1.16
N ARG A 268 0.77 -0.11 -2.18
CA ARG A 268 0.86 -0.65 -3.54
C ARG A 268 1.29 0.42 -4.53
N ALA A 269 2.11 0.00 -5.48
CA ALA A 269 2.37 0.77 -6.70
C ALA A 269 1.08 1.00 -7.48
N LYS A 270 0.98 2.11 -8.17
CA LYS A 270 -0.13 2.37 -9.10
C LYS A 270 0.20 1.75 -10.45
N ILE A 271 -0.44 0.63 -10.74
CA ILE A 271 -0.27 -0.13 -11.97
C ILE A 271 -1.52 0.02 -12.82
N THR A 272 -1.36 0.47 -14.04
CA THR A 272 -2.44 0.62 -15.03
C THR A 272 -2.13 -0.15 -16.29
N LYS A 273 -3.18 -0.58 -16.99
CA LYS A 273 -3.09 -1.25 -18.26
C LYS A 273 -3.00 -0.20 -19.38
N LEU A 274 -1.91 -0.17 -20.14
CA LEU A 274 -1.76 0.67 -21.33
C LEU A 274 -2.42 0.00 -22.52
N ASP A 275 -2.12 -1.28 -22.70
CA ASP A 275 -2.69 -2.17 -23.71
C ASP A 275 -2.65 -3.62 -23.23
N ASN A 276 -3.16 -4.58 -24.03
CA ASN A 276 -3.20 -6.00 -23.66
C ASN A 276 -1.81 -6.67 -23.49
N LYS A 277 -0.73 -5.94 -23.75
CA LYS A 277 0.66 -6.45 -23.70
C LYS A 277 1.58 -5.61 -22.85
N THR A 278 1.12 -4.45 -22.37
CA THR A 278 1.96 -3.50 -21.66
C THR A 278 1.23 -2.94 -20.44
N LEU A 279 1.85 -3.08 -19.27
CA LEU A 279 1.42 -2.41 -18.05
C LEU A 279 2.33 -1.21 -17.78
N VAL A 280 1.77 -0.17 -17.19
CA VAL A 280 2.49 1.03 -16.76
C VAL A 280 2.44 1.15 -15.25
N ILE A 281 3.59 1.31 -14.62
CA ILE A 281 3.70 1.70 -13.21
C ILE A 281 3.97 3.20 -13.19
N SER A 282 3.01 3.98 -12.70
CA SER A 282 3.06 5.44 -12.65
C SER A 282 3.41 6.01 -11.28
N GLU A 283 3.27 5.23 -10.22
CA GLU A 283 3.61 5.60 -8.84
C GLU A 283 4.21 4.38 -8.14
N ILE A 284 5.20 4.61 -7.27
CA ILE A 284 5.94 3.54 -6.58
C ILE A 284 5.66 3.54 -5.08
N PRO A 285 5.77 2.38 -4.40
CA PRO A 285 5.58 2.31 -2.96
C PRO A 285 6.62 3.12 -2.19
N TYR A 286 6.19 3.72 -1.07
CA TYR A 286 7.05 4.51 -0.19
C TYR A 286 8.33 3.78 0.23
N GLY A 287 9.47 4.46 0.11
CA GLY A 287 10.79 3.90 0.46
C GLY A 287 11.38 2.95 -0.58
N LYS A 288 10.75 2.83 -1.77
CA LYS A 288 11.31 2.13 -2.93
C LYS A 288 11.68 3.13 -4.01
N THR A 289 12.67 2.77 -4.83
CA THR A 289 13.07 3.53 -6.02
C THR A 289 12.73 2.75 -7.27
N THR A 290 12.67 3.41 -8.43
CA THR A 290 12.42 2.74 -9.71
C THR A 290 13.42 1.62 -9.94
N SER A 291 14.71 1.86 -9.66
CA SER A 291 15.77 0.86 -9.81
C SER A 291 15.55 -0.37 -8.93
N THR A 292 15.26 -0.18 -7.63
CA THR A 292 15.01 -1.31 -6.71
C THR A 292 13.73 -2.08 -7.05
N LEU A 293 12.69 -1.37 -7.53
CA LEU A 293 11.44 -1.98 -7.94
C LEU A 293 11.64 -2.84 -9.20
N ILE A 294 12.32 -2.31 -10.22
CA ILE A 294 12.66 -3.05 -11.45
C ILE A 294 13.50 -4.28 -11.12
N GLU A 295 14.51 -4.14 -10.26
CA GLU A 295 15.31 -5.29 -9.83
C GLU A 295 14.48 -6.38 -9.15
N SER A 296 13.52 -5.99 -8.31
CA SER A 296 12.56 -6.91 -7.68
C SER A 296 11.70 -7.63 -8.72
N ILE A 297 11.21 -6.91 -9.73
CA ILE A 297 10.41 -7.46 -10.84
C ILE A 297 11.25 -8.45 -11.66
N LEU A 298 12.47 -8.10 -12.03
CA LEU A 298 13.38 -8.97 -12.79
C LEU A 298 13.73 -10.24 -11.99
N LYS A 299 14.03 -10.12 -10.69
CA LYS A 299 14.26 -11.28 -9.81
C LYS A 299 13.05 -12.22 -9.73
N ALA A 300 11.83 -11.68 -9.72
CA ALA A 300 10.63 -12.51 -9.72
C ALA A 300 10.42 -13.22 -11.07
N ASN A 301 10.75 -12.54 -12.19
CA ASN A 301 10.73 -13.14 -13.52
C ASN A 301 11.77 -14.26 -13.67
N ASP A 302 13.01 -14.06 -13.22
CA ASP A 302 14.09 -15.05 -13.25
C ASP A 302 13.77 -16.29 -12.42
N LYS A 303 13.06 -16.09 -11.29
CA LYS A 303 12.50 -17.18 -10.48
C LYS A 303 11.25 -17.80 -11.10
N GLY A 304 10.79 -17.34 -12.26
CA GLY A 304 9.62 -17.83 -12.97
C GLY A 304 8.27 -17.61 -12.26
N LYS A 305 8.20 -16.71 -11.28
CA LYS A 305 6.95 -16.40 -10.56
C LYS A 305 6.03 -15.50 -11.37
N ILE A 306 6.60 -14.71 -12.26
CA ILE A 306 5.91 -13.88 -13.25
C ILE A 306 6.48 -14.17 -14.63
N LYS A 307 5.72 -13.84 -15.69
CA LYS A 307 6.18 -13.97 -17.08
C LYS A 307 6.10 -12.64 -17.78
N ILE A 308 7.22 -11.95 -17.83
CA ILE A 308 7.38 -10.70 -18.57
C ILE A 308 8.40 -10.86 -19.69
N LYS A 309 8.29 -10.05 -20.71
CA LYS A 309 9.21 -10.03 -21.84
C LYS A 309 10.39 -9.10 -21.57
N LYS A 310 10.13 -7.90 -21.07
CA LYS A 310 11.12 -6.88 -20.69
C LYS A 310 10.47 -5.82 -19.82
N VAL A 311 11.30 -5.01 -19.16
CA VAL A 311 10.92 -3.81 -18.43
C VAL A 311 11.72 -2.65 -19.00
N ASP A 312 11.05 -1.54 -19.29
CA ASP A 312 11.68 -0.29 -19.74
C ASP A 312 11.40 0.80 -18.68
N ASP A 313 12.43 1.53 -18.29
CA ASP A 313 12.31 2.68 -17.37
C ASP A 313 12.37 3.98 -18.18
N ASN A 314 11.25 4.67 -18.28
CA ASN A 314 11.11 5.97 -18.93
C ASN A 314 10.93 7.10 -17.90
N THR A 315 11.25 6.83 -16.64
CA THR A 315 11.08 7.79 -15.55
C THR A 315 11.89 9.07 -15.79
N ALA A 316 11.18 10.20 -15.75
CA ALA A 316 11.77 11.53 -15.85
C ALA A 316 11.31 12.39 -14.65
N ARG A 317 10.40 13.34 -14.85
CA ARG A 317 9.78 14.08 -13.75
C ARG A 317 8.79 13.23 -12.96
N ASN A 318 8.07 12.36 -13.66
CA ASN A 318 7.12 11.40 -13.11
C ASN A 318 7.63 9.99 -13.35
N VAL A 319 7.19 9.05 -12.52
CA VAL A 319 7.51 7.63 -12.71
C VAL A 319 6.77 7.11 -13.94
N GLU A 320 7.48 6.41 -14.81
CA GLU A 320 6.92 5.68 -15.94
C GLU A 320 7.75 4.42 -16.19
N ILE A 321 7.33 3.30 -15.61
CA ILE A 321 7.95 2.00 -15.82
C ILE A 321 7.01 1.16 -16.67
N LEU A 322 7.48 0.76 -17.87
CA LEU A 322 6.73 -0.08 -18.79
C LEU A 322 7.09 -1.55 -18.59
N VAL A 323 6.10 -2.36 -18.22
CA VAL A 323 6.25 -3.81 -18.07
C VAL A 323 5.59 -4.50 -19.26
N HIS A 324 6.40 -5.06 -20.18
CA HIS A 324 5.93 -5.76 -21.36
C HIS A 324 5.67 -7.23 -21.05
N LEU A 325 4.43 -7.67 -21.26
CA LEU A 325 3.98 -9.02 -20.99
C LEU A 325 4.43 -10.02 -22.05
N ALA A 326 4.61 -11.27 -21.68
CA ALA A 326 4.81 -12.36 -22.61
C ALA A 326 3.50 -12.69 -23.34
N PRO A 327 3.54 -13.20 -24.60
CA PRO A 327 2.32 -13.56 -25.33
C PRO A 327 1.47 -14.59 -24.56
N GLY A 328 0.15 -14.39 -24.53
CA GLY A 328 -0.81 -15.31 -23.90
C GLY A 328 -0.88 -15.23 -22.35
N VAL A 329 -0.32 -14.18 -21.76
CA VAL A 329 -0.42 -13.92 -20.32
C VAL A 329 -1.46 -12.84 -20.07
N SER A 330 -2.36 -13.07 -19.09
CA SER A 330 -3.37 -12.10 -18.69
C SER A 330 -2.74 -10.91 -17.95
N SER A 331 -3.14 -9.69 -18.32
CA SER A 331 -2.72 -8.45 -17.66
C SER A 331 -3.11 -8.43 -16.19
N ASP A 332 -4.37 -8.79 -15.87
CA ASP A 332 -4.87 -8.74 -14.48
C ASP A 332 -4.15 -9.76 -13.59
N LYS A 333 -3.96 -10.99 -14.11
CA LYS A 333 -3.17 -12.01 -13.40
C LYS A 333 -1.73 -11.55 -13.15
N THR A 334 -1.14 -10.80 -14.09
CA THR A 334 0.22 -10.28 -13.92
C THR A 334 0.25 -9.14 -12.90
N ILE A 335 -0.75 -8.26 -12.87
CA ILE A 335 -0.86 -7.21 -11.85
C ILE A 335 -0.91 -7.84 -10.45
N ASP A 336 -1.77 -8.84 -10.26
CA ASP A 336 -1.85 -9.57 -8.98
C ASP A 336 -0.52 -10.26 -8.63
N ALA A 337 0.16 -10.86 -9.63
CA ALA A 337 1.45 -11.50 -9.42
C ALA A 337 2.56 -10.50 -9.10
N LEU A 338 2.54 -9.29 -9.69
CA LEU A 338 3.44 -8.20 -9.34
C LEU A 338 3.24 -7.77 -7.88
N TYR A 339 2.01 -7.63 -7.41
CA TYR A 339 1.74 -7.34 -6.00
C TYR A 339 2.13 -8.50 -5.07
N ALA A 340 1.91 -9.74 -5.46
CA ALA A 340 2.19 -10.90 -4.61
C ALA A 340 3.68 -11.27 -4.50
N PHE A 341 4.49 -11.02 -5.53
CA PHE A 341 5.86 -11.53 -5.63
C PHE A 341 6.95 -10.48 -5.79
N THR A 342 6.61 -9.21 -5.85
CA THR A 342 7.56 -8.11 -6.03
C THR A 342 7.33 -7.00 -5.01
N ASP A 343 8.23 -6.02 -5.01
CA ASP A 343 8.10 -4.84 -4.16
C ASP A 343 7.00 -3.85 -4.63
N CYS A 344 6.16 -4.25 -5.60
CA CYS A 344 4.96 -3.48 -5.98
C CYS A 344 3.92 -3.42 -4.85
N GLU A 345 3.91 -4.37 -3.91
CA GLU A 345 3.20 -4.26 -2.63
C GLU A 345 4.22 -4.44 -1.49
N ILE A 346 4.22 -3.52 -0.55
CA ILE A 346 5.01 -3.61 0.66
C ILE A 346 4.14 -3.40 1.90
N SER A 347 4.55 -4.00 3.02
CA SER A 347 3.93 -3.76 4.32
C SER A 347 4.87 -2.94 5.20
N ILE A 348 4.35 -1.87 5.80
CA ILE A 348 5.09 -0.97 6.69
C ILE A 348 4.44 -1.02 8.07
N SER A 349 5.24 -1.29 9.11
CA SER A 349 4.78 -1.26 10.49
C SER A 349 5.24 0.05 11.14
N PRO A 350 4.33 0.97 11.46
CA PRO A 350 4.65 2.20 12.18
C PRO A 350 5.03 1.89 13.64
N ASN A 351 5.72 2.83 14.25
CA ASN A 351 6.04 2.83 15.68
C ASN A 351 6.30 4.28 16.11
N CYS A 352 5.28 4.92 16.65
CA CYS A 352 5.35 6.32 17.05
C CYS A 352 6.04 6.46 18.41
N CYS A 353 7.39 6.52 18.38
CA CYS A 353 8.21 6.74 19.56
C CYS A 353 8.82 8.16 19.51
N VAL A 354 8.62 8.94 20.57
CA VAL A 354 9.08 10.33 20.71
C VAL A 354 9.74 10.58 22.07
N ILE A 355 10.56 11.62 22.17
CA ILE A 355 11.09 12.09 23.45
C ILE A 355 10.13 13.16 24.01
N MET A 356 9.67 12.93 25.24
CA MET A 356 8.89 13.86 26.04
C MET A 356 9.43 13.80 27.48
N ASP A 357 9.69 14.93 28.14
CA ASP A 357 10.22 15.01 29.50
C ASP A 357 11.51 14.17 29.70
N ASN A 358 12.41 14.22 28.73
CA ASN A 358 13.66 13.45 28.69
C ASN A 358 13.48 11.93 28.79
N LYS A 359 12.34 11.40 28.33
CA LYS A 359 12.04 9.97 28.28
C LYS A 359 11.41 9.58 26.95
N PRO A 360 11.62 8.36 26.46
CA PRO A 360 10.93 7.85 25.29
C PRO A 360 9.47 7.49 25.64
N HIS A 361 8.53 7.97 24.86
CA HIS A 361 7.11 7.68 24.93
C HIS A 361 6.62 7.06 23.63
N PHE A 362 5.68 6.12 23.75
CA PHE A 362 4.98 5.53 22.61
C PHE A 362 3.57 6.11 22.60
N LEU A 363 3.23 6.82 21.54
CA LEU A 363 1.99 7.57 21.40
C LEU A 363 1.26 7.14 20.11
N THR A 364 0.00 7.51 20.01
CA THR A 364 -0.73 7.46 18.75
C THR A 364 -0.40 8.69 17.88
N VAL A 365 -0.72 8.63 16.59
CA VAL A 365 -0.60 9.79 15.68
C VAL A 365 -1.56 10.90 16.12
N SER A 366 -2.75 10.53 16.56
CA SER A 366 -3.74 11.48 17.09
C SER A 366 -3.25 12.19 18.34
N ASP A 367 -2.56 11.49 19.27
CA ASP A 367 -1.99 12.13 20.47
C ASP A 367 -0.86 13.11 20.12
N VAL A 368 -0.01 12.75 19.15
CA VAL A 368 1.05 13.66 18.66
C VAL A 368 0.43 14.91 18.02
N LEU A 369 -0.65 14.77 17.25
CA LEU A 369 -1.34 15.94 16.66
C LEU A 369 -1.92 16.84 17.75
N LYS A 370 -2.63 16.26 18.73
CA LYS A 370 -3.21 17.02 19.85
C LYS A 370 -2.13 17.79 20.60
N HIS A 371 -1.03 17.11 20.98
CA HIS A 371 0.10 17.76 21.65
C HIS A 371 0.67 18.93 20.83
N SER A 372 0.93 18.72 19.54
CA SER A 372 1.45 19.80 18.67
C SER A 372 0.47 20.95 18.50
N THR A 373 -0.84 20.67 18.51
CA THR A 373 -1.88 21.71 18.41
C THR A 373 -1.97 22.53 19.69
N ASP A 374 -1.93 21.86 20.86
CA ASP A 374 -1.92 22.50 22.19
C ASP A 374 -0.64 23.33 22.38
N ASP A 375 0.51 22.82 21.96
CA ASP A 375 1.78 23.56 22.00
C ASP A 375 1.75 24.79 21.10
N THR A 376 1.16 24.68 19.90
CA THR A 376 0.94 25.81 18.98
C THR A 376 0.06 26.88 19.64
N LEU A 377 -1.03 26.49 20.27
CA LEU A 377 -1.92 27.43 21.00
C LEU A 377 -1.15 28.13 22.14
N HIS A 378 -0.36 27.37 22.91
CA HIS A 378 0.46 27.93 23.98
C HIS A 378 1.51 28.91 23.45
N LEU A 379 2.21 28.57 22.36
CA LEU A 379 3.20 29.45 21.73
C LEU A 379 2.57 30.75 21.21
N LEU A 380 1.43 30.67 20.51
CA LEU A 380 0.73 31.83 20.01
C LEU A 380 0.25 32.74 21.14
N ARG A 381 -0.28 32.15 22.24
CA ARG A 381 -0.64 32.92 23.43
C ARG A 381 0.55 33.66 24.00
N THR A 382 1.67 32.95 24.18
CA THR A 382 2.92 33.53 24.72
C THR A 382 3.45 34.63 23.81
N GLU A 383 3.39 34.46 22.50
CA GLU A 383 3.76 35.50 21.53
C GLU A 383 2.89 36.76 21.67
N LEU A 384 1.57 36.60 21.81
CA LEU A 384 0.63 37.73 22.03
C LEU A 384 0.89 38.43 23.37
N GLU A 385 1.12 37.66 24.44
CA GLU A 385 1.47 38.20 25.77
C GLU A 385 2.75 39.05 25.73
N ILE A 386 3.82 38.52 25.08
CA ILE A 386 5.06 39.26 24.89
C ILE A 386 4.82 40.53 24.06
N GLN A 387 4.08 40.44 22.97
CA GLN A 387 3.75 41.58 22.11
C GLN A 387 2.93 42.65 22.85
N LYS A 388 1.98 42.20 23.67
CA LYS A 388 1.19 43.11 24.54
C LYS A 388 2.11 43.86 25.51
N GLY A 389 3.00 43.14 26.21
CA GLY A 389 3.95 43.76 27.16
C GLY A 389 4.88 44.76 26.47
N GLU A 390 5.36 44.49 25.24
CA GLU A 390 6.17 45.42 24.49
C GLU A 390 5.39 46.68 24.05
N LEU A 391 4.12 46.53 23.69
CA LEU A 391 3.26 47.65 23.36
C LEU A 391 2.89 48.48 24.61
N GLU A 392 2.62 47.82 25.72
CA GLU A 392 2.37 48.50 27.02
C GLU A 392 3.59 49.29 27.47
N GLU A 393 4.80 48.78 27.38
CA GLU A 393 6.03 49.49 27.66
C GLU A 393 6.24 50.69 26.68
N SER A 394 5.92 50.49 25.39
CA SER A 394 6.00 51.54 24.38
C SER A 394 4.98 52.65 24.63
N LEU A 395 3.75 52.28 25.03
CA LEU A 395 2.69 53.20 25.41
C LEU A 395 3.06 54.00 26.67
N PHE A 396 3.59 53.32 27.67
CA PHE A 396 4.05 53.91 28.91
C PHE A 396 5.13 54.97 28.66
N PHE A 397 6.18 54.59 27.89
CA PHE A 397 7.30 55.49 27.60
C PHE A 397 6.84 56.68 26.72
N ALA A 398 5.99 56.47 25.74
CA ALA A 398 5.42 57.54 24.92
C ALA A 398 4.54 58.51 25.75
N SER A 399 3.85 57.99 26.75
CA SER A 399 3.06 58.83 27.68
C SER A 399 3.99 59.64 28.62
N LEU A 400 5.08 59.06 29.12
CA LEU A 400 6.07 59.76 29.92
C LEU A 400 6.79 60.86 29.12
N GLU A 401 7.23 60.50 27.88
CA GLU A 401 7.87 61.47 26.98
C GLU A 401 6.95 62.67 26.69
N LYS A 402 5.68 62.39 26.44
CA LYS A 402 4.68 63.44 26.19
C LYS A 402 4.57 64.37 27.35
N ILE A 403 4.38 63.85 28.57
CA ILE A 403 4.25 64.68 29.79
C ILE A 403 5.54 65.48 30.06
N PHE A 404 6.71 64.82 29.97
CA PHE A 404 8.02 65.46 30.20
C PHE A 404 8.21 66.68 29.27
N ILE A 405 7.79 66.57 28.01
CA ILE A 405 7.94 67.65 26.99
C ILE A 405 6.83 68.67 27.09
N GLU A 406 5.58 68.30 27.28
CA GLU A 406 4.42 69.20 27.36
C GLU A 406 4.46 70.06 28.62
N GLU A 407 4.74 69.47 29.77
CA GLU A 407 4.92 70.15 31.06
C GLU A 407 6.28 70.88 31.17
N ARG A 408 7.14 70.73 30.16
CA ARG A 408 8.44 71.38 30.08
C ARG A 408 9.35 71.12 31.28
N ILE A 409 9.27 69.93 31.89
CA ILE A 409 10.01 69.56 33.08
C ILE A 409 11.53 69.77 32.90
N TYR A 410 12.04 69.61 31.67
CA TYR A 410 13.42 69.84 31.27
C TYR A 410 13.84 71.34 31.33
N LYS A 411 12.91 72.29 31.64
CA LYS A 411 13.12 73.73 31.78
C LYS A 411 12.86 74.21 33.20
N ASP A 412 12.55 73.39 34.13
CA ASP A 412 12.33 73.79 35.50
C ASP A 412 13.69 74.20 36.10
N LYS A 413 13.67 75.26 36.91
CA LYS A 413 14.92 75.75 37.54
C LYS A 413 15.60 74.73 38.39
N GLU A 414 14.85 74.00 39.12
CA GLU A 414 15.31 72.92 40.00
C GLU A 414 15.99 71.80 39.22
N PHE A 415 15.59 71.56 37.95
CA PHE A 415 16.24 70.63 37.04
C PHE A 415 17.53 71.21 36.44
N GLU A 416 17.50 72.54 36.06
CA GLU A 416 18.68 73.21 35.48
C GLU A 416 19.79 73.48 36.50
N GLU A 417 19.42 73.72 37.79
CA GLU A 417 20.34 74.05 38.87
C GLU A 417 20.77 72.82 39.71
N ALA A 418 20.30 71.63 39.37
CA ALA A 418 20.58 70.35 40.07
C ALA A 418 22.10 70.14 40.16
N LYS A 419 22.60 69.81 41.34
CA LYS A 419 24.01 69.63 41.62
C LYS A 419 24.57 68.30 41.14
N ASP A 420 23.73 67.30 41.11
CA ASP A 420 24.05 65.97 40.65
C ASP A 420 22.88 65.28 39.97
N MET A 421 23.10 64.12 39.36
CA MET A 421 22.12 63.31 38.62
C MET A 421 20.96 62.86 39.52
N ASP A 422 21.21 62.59 40.80
CA ASP A 422 20.23 62.06 41.70
C ASP A 422 19.20 63.17 42.12
N GLU A 423 19.66 64.44 42.29
CA GLU A 423 18.78 65.58 42.50
C GLU A 423 17.89 65.85 41.29
N ALA A 424 18.42 65.77 40.06
CA ALA A 424 17.67 65.90 38.82
C ALA A 424 16.62 64.79 38.68
N ILE A 425 16.94 63.55 39.01
CA ILE A 425 16.01 62.38 38.96
C ILE A 425 14.89 62.56 39.97
N ALA A 426 15.22 62.97 41.23
CA ALA A 426 14.21 63.20 42.26
C ALA A 426 13.22 64.33 41.90
N HIS A 427 13.74 65.39 41.27
CA HIS A 427 12.88 66.45 40.79
C HIS A 427 11.89 65.97 39.69
N ILE A 428 12.40 65.22 38.68
CA ILE A 428 11.55 64.65 37.62
C ILE A 428 10.50 63.74 38.24
N ASP A 429 10.91 62.87 39.16
CA ASP A 429 10.01 61.91 39.82
C ASP A 429 8.85 62.63 40.59
N GLN A 430 9.23 63.67 41.32
CA GLN A 430 8.24 64.54 42.02
C GLN A 430 7.30 65.25 41.10
N ARG A 431 7.76 65.75 39.95
CA ARG A 431 6.94 66.40 38.94
C ARG A 431 5.97 65.43 38.25
N LEU A 432 6.34 64.20 38.18
CA LEU A 432 5.53 63.11 37.60
C LEU A 432 4.46 62.60 38.60
N ASP A 433 4.57 62.87 39.90
CA ASP A 433 3.62 62.38 40.95
C ASP A 433 2.16 62.66 40.64
N LEU A 434 1.83 63.79 40.02
CA LEU A 434 0.48 64.16 39.59
C LEU A 434 -0.09 63.23 38.51
N PHE A 435 0.80 62.59 37.74
CA PHE A 435 0.43 61.77 36.57
C PHE A 435 0.58 60.28 36.88
N LYS A 436 1.32 59.89 37.94
CA LYS A 436 1.57 58.47 38.35
C LYS A 436 0.28 57.65 38.48
N PRO A 437 -0.86 58.16 39.01
CA PRO A 437 -2.11 57.36 39.07
C PRO A 437 -2.69 56.95 37.71
N HIS A 438 -2.28 57.56 36.62
CA HIS A 438 -2.77 57.27 35.28
C HIS A 438 -1.86 56.30 34.49
N PHE A 439 -0.72 55.94 35.07
CA PHE A 439 0.22 55.00 34.42
C PHE A 439 -0.12 53.53 34.70
N ILE A 440 0.28 52.66 33.77
CA ILE A 440 0.07 51.21 33.82
C ILE A 440 0.92 50.59 34.92
N ARG A 441 2.12 51.15 35.19
CA ARG A 441 3.07 50.71 36.21
C ARG A 441 3.76 51.88 36.85
N GLU A 442 4.48 51.60 37.96
CA GLU A 442 5.30 52.63 38.65
C GLU A 442 6.46 53.09 37.74
N VAL A 443 6.80 54.39 37.87
CA VAL A 443 7.94 54.97 37.20
C VAL A 443 9.20 54.58 37.93
N THR A 444 10.15 54.00 37.19
CA THR A 444 11.41 53.59 37.73
C THR A 444 12.51 54.64 37.50
N ARG A 445 13.62 54.55 38.28
CA ARG A 445 14.82 55.38 38.06
C ARG A 445 15.34 55.23 36.61
N GLU A 446 15.30 54.03 36.04
CA GLU A 446 15.72 53.78 34.66
C GLU A 446 14.84 54.48 33.63
N ASP A 447 13.54 54.57 33.86
CA ASP A 447 12.64 55.29 32.98
C ASP A 447 12.94 56.78 32.95
N ILE A 448 13.27 57.36 34.12
CA ILE A 448 13.66 58.78 34.23
C ILE A 448 15.02 59.01 33.56
N LEU A 449 15.97 58.11 33.70
CA LEU A 449 17.23 58.21 32.98
C LEU A 449 17.01 58.21 31.45
N LYS A 450 16.11 57.35 30.92
CA LYS A 450 15.76 57.32 29.50
C LYS A 450 15.11 58.63 29.05
N LEU A 451 14.28 59.29 29.92
CA LEU A 451 13.75 60.60 29.60
C LEU A 451 14.84 61.65 29.48
N MET A 452 15.88 61.63 30.37
CA MET A 452 17.00 62.54 30.31
C MET A 452 17.94 62.33 29.10
N GLU A 453 17.93 61.13 28.51
CA GLU A 453 18.68 60.81 27.28
C GLU A 453 17.98 61.37 26.01
N ILE A 454 16.78 61.95 26.11
CA ILE A 454 16.05 62.49 24.98
C ILE A 454 16.82 63.65 24.38
N LYS A 455 17.21 63.55 23.11
CA LYS A 455 17.99 64.61 22.42
C LYS A 455 17.14 65.86 22.24
N MET A 456 17.72 67.03 22.50
CA MET A 456 17.09 68.34 22.32
C MET A 456 16.46 68.49 20.92
N GLY A 457 17.06 67.92 19.86
CA GLY A 457 16.47 67.93 18.51
C GLY A 457 15.14 67.14 18.41
N ARG A 458 14.84 66.17 19.29
CA ARG A 458 13.58 65.46 19.41
C ARG A 458 12.55 66.35 20.12
N ILE A 459 12.95 67.03 21.17
CA ILE A 459 12.08 67.95 21.89
C ILE A 459 11.62 69.10 20.98
N LEU A 460 12.56 69.70 20.21
CA LEU A 460 12.26 70.83 19.28
C LEU A 460 11.36 70.40 18.12
N LYS A 461 11.36 69.14 17.73
CA LYS A 461 10.53 68.58 16.66
C LYS A 461 9.32 67.84 17.19
N PHE A 462 9.04 67.92 18.49
CA PHE A 462 7.91 67.20 19.10
C PHE A 462 6.59 67.76 18.55
N ASN A 463 5.72 66.81 18.12
CA ASN A 463 4.39 67.16 17.63
C ASN A 463 3.39 66.35 18.47
N THR A 464 2.65 67.12 19.29
CA THR A 464 1.64 66.54 20.20
C THR A 464 0.58 65.72 19.47
N ASP A 465 0.10 66.17 18.30
CA ASP A 465 -0.93 65.47 17.54
C ASP A 465 -0.42 64.12 17.03
N LYS A 466 0.80 64.08 16.54
CA LYS A 466 1.45 62.86 16.12
C LYS A 466 1.69 61.90 17.30
N CYS A 467 2.10 62.42 18.45
CA CYS A 467 2.30 61.61 19.65
C CYS A 467 0.96 61.02 20.13
N ASN A 468 -0.08 61.84 20.17
CA ASN A 468 -1.44 61.39 20.52
C ASN A 468 -1.95 60.31 19.54
N ALA A 469 -1.71 60.48 18.24
CA ALA A 469 -2.06 59.48 17.23
C ALA A 469 -1.30 58.16 17.48
N THR A 470 -0.01 58.20 17.84
CA THR A 470 0.80 57.00 18.16
C THR A 470 0.30 56.31 19.44
N ILE A 471 -0.02 57.10 20.49
CA ILE A 471 -0.60 56.58 21.73
C ILE A 471 -1.96 55.91 21.45
N ALA A 472 -2.81 56.53 20.62
CA ALA A 472 -4.09 55.95 20.22
C ALA A 472 -3.90 54.64 19.46
N GLN A 473 -2.91 54.56 18.56
CA GLN A 473 -2.59 53.35 17.82
C GLN A 473 -2.12 52.20 18.76
N TYR A 474 -1.22 52.49 19.72
CA TYR A 474 -0.81 51.49 20.67
C TYR A 474 -1.98 50.92 21.50
N LYS A 475 -2.93 51.82 21.94
CA LYS A 475 -4.13 51.41 22.64
C LYS A 475 -5.04 50.53 21.80
N GLU A 476 -5.19 50.85 20.52
CA GLU A 476 -5.98 50.06 19.58
C GLU A 476 -5.32 48.65 19.34
N ASP A 477 -3.99 48.64 19.18
CA ASP A 477 -3.25 47.37 18.96
C ASP A 477 -3.27 46.51 20.21
N ILE A 478 -3.15 47.07 21.41
CA ILE A 478 -3.33 46.35 22.69
C ILE A 478 -4.76 45.77 22.77
N ALA A 479 -5.78 46.55 22.45
CA ALA A 479 -7.16 46.06 22.46
C ALA A 479 -7.41 44.93 21.48
N LYS A 480 -6.78 44.92 20.31
CA LYS A 480 -6.82 43.81 19.35
C LYS A 480 -6.15 42.57 19.93
N ILE A 481 -4.99 42.71 20.59
CA ILE A 481 -4.30 41.60 21.20
C ILE A 481 -5.12 41.03 22.36
N ASP A 482 -5.77 41.86 23.16
CA ASP A 482 -6.66 41.42 24.25
C ASP A 482 -7.87 40.64 23.71
N ASP A 483 -8.44 41.07 22.58
CA ASP A 483 -9.49 40.30 21.91
C ASP A 483 -8.99 38.94 21.42
N HIS A 484 -7.79 38.87 20.77
CA HIS A 484 -7.18 37.62 20.37
C HIS A 484 -6.87 36.70 21.57
N LEU A 485 -6.41 37.24 22.70
CA LEU A 485 -6.16 36.49 23.92
C LEU A 485 -7.45 35.95 24.55
N ALA A 486 -8.54 36.72 24.50
CA ALA A 486 -9.85 36.27 24.95
C ALA A 486 -10.43 35.16 24.11
N HIS A 487 -10.11 35.13 22.80
CA HIS A 487 -10.57 34.15 21.80
C HIS A 487 -9.41 33.34 21.23
N ILE A 488 -8.48 32.90 22.08
CA ILE A 488 -7.20 32.28 21.63
C ILE A 488 -7.39 30.99 20.84
N VAL A 489 -8.47 30.25 21.06
CA VAL A 489 -8.81 29.03 20.31
C VAL A 489 -9.16 29.39 18.87
N ASP A 490 -9.99 30.41 18.66
CA ASP A 490 -10.36 30.87 17.32
C ASP A 490 -9.13 31.44 16.59
N TYR A 491 -8.33 32.25 17.30
CA TYR A 491 -7.07 32.78 16.77
C TYR A 491 -6.10 31.69 16.32
N THR A 492 -6.02 30.60 17.08
CA THR A 492 -5.18 29.44 16.71
C THR A 492 -5.77 28.68 15.52
N ALA A 493 -7.09 28.53 15.45
CA ALA A 493 -7.76 27.93 14.27
C ALA A 493 -7.53 28.78 13.02
N ASP A 494 -7.63 30.10 13.14
CA ASP A 494 -7.35 31.05 12.04
C ASP A 494 -5.89 30.98 11.58
N TRP A 495 -4.94 30.77 12.51
CA TRP A 495 -3.53 30.51 12.19
C TRP A 495 -3.38 29.30 11.28
N PHE A 496 -4.00 28.17 11.62
CA PHE A 496 -3.93 26.96 10.80
C PHE A 496 -4.63 27.16 9.44
N MET A 497 -5.78 27.84 9.41
CA MET A 497 -6.47 28.15 8.16
C MET A 497 -5.65 29.07 7.26
N MET A 498 -4.99 30.09 7.82
CA MET A 498 -4.06 30.97 7.10
C MET A 498 -2.88 30.18 6.49
N LEU A 499 -2.28 29.25 7.24
CA LEU A 499 -1.21 28.39 6.72
C LEU A 499 -1.71 27.53 5.55
N LYS A 500 -2.94 27.00 5.66
CA LYS A 500 -3.55 26.18 4.59
C LYS A 500 -3.80 27.01 3.33
N GLU A 501 -4.34 28.21 3.45
CA GLU A 501 -4.59 29.10 2.32
C GLU A 501 -3.28 29.50 1.62
N LYS A 502 -2.24 29.80 2.40
CA LYS A 502 -0.96 30.31 1.91
C LYS A 502 -0.09 29.26 1.27
N TYR A 503 -0.04 28.06 1.85
CA TYR A 503 0.91 27.00 1.47
C TYR A 503 0.25 25.72 0.96
N GLY A 504 -1.00 25.42 1.36
CA GLY A 504 -1.66 24.14 1.13
C GLY A 504 -1.80 23.71 -0.34
N LYS A 505 -1.85 24.67 -1.25
CA LYS A 505 -1.91 24.39 -2.71
C LYS A 505 -0.69 23.64 -3.24
N ASN A 506 0.46 23.75 -2.54
CA ASN A 506 1.70 23.09 -2.92
C ASN A 506 1.76 21.63 -2.44
N TYR A 507 0.86 21.22 -1.55
CA TYR A 507 0.88 19.91 -0.90
C TYR A 507 -0.46 19.16 -1.08
N PRO A 508 -0.86 18.83 -2.32
CA PRO A 508 -2.04 17.99 -2.53
C PRO A 508 -1.78 16.59 -1.97
N ARG A 509 -2.85 15.89 -1.59
CA ARG A 509 -2.72 14.49 -1.19
C ARG A 509 -2.30 13.65 -2.40
N MET A 510 -1.26 12.84 -2.22
CA MET A 510 -0.65 12.02 -3.29
C MET A 510 -1.09 10.56 -3.21
N THR A 511 -1.28 10.03 -2.01
CA THR A 511 -1.58 8.61 -1.78
C THR A 511 -3.09 8.38 -1.67
N GLU A 512 -3.62 7.45 -2.45
CA GLU A 512 -5.04 7.11 -2.45
C GLU A 512 -5.33 5.98 -1.44
N VAL A 513 -6.29 6.21 -0.53
CA VAL A 513 -6.71 5.21 0.46
C VAL A 513 -7.68 4.22 -0.18
N ARG A 514 -7.36 2.92 -0.13
CA ARG A 514 -8.18 1.83 -0.67
C ARG A 514 -8.07 0.59 0.23
N ASN A 515 -9.12 -0.20 0.29
CA ASN A 515 -9.05 -1.55 0.84
C ASN A 515 -8.48 -2.50 -0.21
N PHE A 516 -7.53 -3.35 0.19
CA PHE A 516 -6.91 -4.30 -0.74
C PHE A 516 -7.54 -5.68 -0.61
N ASP A 517 -7.94 -6.24 -1.75
CA ASP A 517 -8.31 -7.65 -1.82
C ASP A 517 -7.11 -8.54 -1.48
N THR A 518 -7.40 -9.65 -0.78
CA THR A 518 -6.37 -10.63 -0.45
C THR A 518 -5.98 -11.42 -1.69
N ILE A 519 -4.75 -11.24 -2.16
CA ILE A 519 -4.21 -11.99 -3.29
C ILE A 519 -3.65 -13.32 -2.78
N GLU A 520 -4.26 -14.43 -3.22
CA GLU A 520 -3.73 -15.78 -2.95
C GLU A 520 -2.58 -16.09 -3.91
N ALA A 521 -1.36 -16.08 -3.42
CA ALA A 521 -0.15 -16.31 -4.21
C ALA A 521 -0.19 -17.62 -5.04
N THR A 522 -0.86 -18.64 -4.53
CA THR A 522 -1.03 -19.93 -5.22
C THR A 522 -1.94 -19.87 -6.45
N LYS A 523 -2.84 -18.89 -6.52
CA LYS A 523 -3.73 -18.68 -7.67
C LYS A 523 -3.08 -17.90 -8.81
N VAL A 524 -2.13 -17.03 -8.47
CA VAL A 524 -1.50 -16.11 -9.43
C VAL A 524 -0.12 -16.58 -9.92
N VAL A 525 0.53 -17.50 -9.20
CA VAL A 525 1.83 -18.03 -9.61
C VAL A 525 1.74 -18.85 -10.89
N GLU A 526 2.72 -18.69 -11.75
CA GLU A 526 2.83 -19.48 -12.98
C GLU A 526 3.44 -20.86 -12.70
N ALA A 527 2.84 -21.91 -13.31
CA ALA A 527 3.35 -23.29 -13.23
C ALA A 527 4.55 -23.48 -14.19
N ASN A 528 5.71 -23.02 -13.78
CA ASN A 528 6.94 -22.96 -14.57
C ASN A 528 7.88 -24.14 -14.39
N GLU A 529 7.63 -24.97 -13.39
CA GLU A 529 8.41 -26.17 -13.09
C GLU A 529 7.70 -27.44 -13.58
N LYS A 530 8.47 -28.49 -13.87
CA LYS A 530 7.94 -29.78 -14.27
C LYS A 530 8.20 -30.78 -13.18
N LEU A 531 7.13 -31.42 -12.68
CA LEU A 531 7.23 -32.50 -11.68
C LEU A 531 7.45 -33.83 -12.34
N TYR A 532 8.43 -34.56 -11.83
CA TYR A 532 8.79 -35.91 -12.29
C TYR A 532 8.72 -36.90 -11.12
N ILE A 533 8.54 -38.20 -11.45
CA ILE A 533 8.51 -39.29 -10.48
C ILE A 533 9.37 -40.47 -10.92
N ASN A 534 10.18 -41.00 -10.00
CA ASN A 534 10.79 -42.30 -10.10
C ASN A 534 10.04 -43.28 -9.19
N ARG A 535 9.08 -44.02 -9.77
CA ARG A 535 8.22 -44.96 -9.00
C ARG A 535 9.00 -46.12 -8.44
N ALA A 536 10.07 -46.56 -9.11
CA ALA A 536 10.88 -47.73 -8.70
C ALA A 536 11.69 -47.40 -7.43
N GLU A 537 12.28 -46.24 -7.39
CA GLU A 537 13.10 -45.78 -6.28
C GLU A 537 12.32 -44.99 -5.21
N GLY A 538 11.14 -44.45 -5.55
CA GLY A 538 10.28 -43.70 -4.64
C GLY A 538 10.69 -42.25 -4.47
N PHE A 539 11.27 -41.64 -5.52
CA PHE A 539 11.61 -40.20 -5.54
C PHE A 539 10.66 -39.41 -6.41
N ILE A 540 10.39 -38.18 -5.98
CA ILE A 540 9.71 -37.13 -6.77
C ILE A 540 10.56 -35.86 -6.77
N GLY A 541 10.37 -35.00 -7.78
CA GLY A 541 11.03 -33.70 -7.79
C GLY A 541 11.14 -33.10 -9.18
N THR A 542 11.51 -31.79 -9.21
CA THR A 542 11.68 -31.04 -10.46
C THR A 542 13.02 -31.32 -11.14
N GLY A 543 14.02 -31.79 -10.39
CA GLY A 543 15.34 -32.15 -10.90
C GLY A 543 15.44 -33.53 -11.61
N LEU A 544 14.38 -34.35 -11.53
CA LEU A 544 14.37 -35.72 -12.05
C LEU A 544 14.01 -35.78 -13.55
N LYS A 545 14.65 -35.00 -14.39
CA LYS A 545 14.30 -34.78 -15.82
C LYS A 545 14.37 -36.07 -16.70
N LYS A 546 14.97 -37.15 -16.22
CA LYS A 546 15.10 -38.46 -16.94
C LYS A 546 13.97 -39.43 -16.58
N ASP A 547 13.18 -39.14 -15.56
CA ASP A 547 12.12 -39.99 -15.04
C ASP A 547 10.73 -39.63 -15.63
N GLU A 548 9.66 -40.24 -15.16
CA GLU A 548 8.30 -40.07 -15.65
C GLU A 548 7.80 -38.63 -15.35
N PHE A 549 7.43 -37.88 -16.38
CA PHE A 549 6.79 -36.60 -16.21
C PHE A 549 5.35 -36.76 -15.69
N VAL A 550 4.96 -35.96 -14.71
CA VAL A 550 3.63 -35.98 -14.10
C VAL A 550 2.77 -34.79 -14.49
N CYS A 551 3.20 -33.57 -14.12
CA CYS A 551 2.46 -32.35 -14.36
C CYS A 551 3.39 -31.15 -14.28
N ASN A 552 2.89 -29.98 -14.72
CA ASN A 552 3.52 -28.71 -14.44
C ASN A 552 3.12 -28.26 -13.02
N CYS A 553 4.04 -27.64 -12.31
CA CYS A 553 3.84 -27.13 -10.96
C CYS A 553 4.64 -25.85 -10.73
N SER A 554 4.50 -25.25 -9.58
CA SER A 554 5.30 -24.13 -9.08
C SER A 554 6.13 -24.57 -7.86
N ASP A 555 7.18 -23.82 -7.54
CA ASP A 555 8.03 -24.03 -6.35
C ASP A 555 7.28 -23.85 -5.02
N ILE A 556 6.11 -23.20 -5.05
CA ILE A 556 5.26 -22.97 -3.86
C ILE A 556 4.13 -24.00 -3.73
N ASP A 557 3.90 -24.84 -4.74
CA ASP A 557 2.85 -25.85 -4.74
C ASP A 557 3.09 -26.96 -3.73
N ASP A 558 2.00 -27.57 -3.31
CA ASP A 558 1.98 -28.82 -2.56
C ASP A 558 1.62 -29.98 -3.48
N ILE A 559 2.18 -31.14 -3.23
CA ILE A 559 1.95 -32.38 -4.01
C ILE A 559 1.22 -33.37 -3.13
N ILE A 560 0.07 -33.87 -3.57
CA ILE A 560 -0.63 -34.98 -2.94
C ILE A 560 -0.17 -36.32 -3.55
N LEU A 561 0.10 -37.31 -2.69
CA LEU A 561 0.50 -38.64 -3.08
C LEU A 561 -0.42 -39.68 -2.45
N PHE A 562 -0.88 -40.64 -3.25
CA PHE A 562 -1.60 -41.82 -2.78
C PHE A 562 -0.78 -43.06 -3.01
N TYR A 563 -0.75 -43.95 -2.00
CA TYR A 563 -0.03 -45.21 -2.03
C TYR A 563 -0.97 -46.38 -2.18
N ARG A 564 -0.43 -47.48 -2.70
CA ARG A 564 -1.20 -48.70 -2.96
C ARG A 564 -1.75 -49.38 -1.69
N ASN A 565 -1.14 -49.12 -0.54
CA ASN A 565 -1.61 -49.63 0.76
C ASN A 565 -2.84 -48.85 1.30
N GLY A 566 -3.23 -47.76 0.67
CA GLY A 566 -4.37 -46.91 1.08
C GLY A 566 -3.97 -45.74 1.93
N THR A 567 -2.69 -45.45 2.11
CA THR A 567 -2.25 -44.21 2.76
C THR A 567 -2.05 -43.08 1.73
N TYR A 568 -2.09 -41.83 2.19
CA TYR A 568 -1.74 -40.66 1.39
C TYR A 568 -1.08 -39.58 2.27
N LYS A 569 -0.30 -38.71 1.65
CA LYS A 569 0.29 -37.54 2.29
C LYS A 569 0.43 -36.38 1.30
N VAL A 570 0.63 -35.17 1.84
CA VAL A 570 0.90 -33.95 1.06
C VAL A 570 2.32 -33.49 1.44
N VAL A 571 3.14 -33.18 0.43
CA VAL A 571 4.50 -32.68 0.59
C VAL A 571 4.71 -31.43 -0.26
N LYS A 572 5.68 -30.60 0.11
CA LYS A 572 6.04 -29.42 -0.70
C LYS A 572 6.85 -29.83 -1.93
N VAL A 573 6.72 -29.10 -3.04
CA VAL A 573 7.59 -29.26 -4.21
C VAL A 573 9.06 -29.06 -3.82
N SER A 574 9.95 -29.90 -4.34
CA SER A 574 11.39 -29.82 -4.15
C SER A 574 12.15 -30.39 -5.36
N GLU A 575 13.43 -30.07 -5.49
CA GLU A 575 14.24 -30.58 -6.58
C GLU A 575 14.30 -32.12 -6.62
N LYS A 576 14.47 -32.76 -5.46
CA LYS A 576 14.46 -34.23 -5.28
C LYS A 576 14.11 -34.57 -3.84
N MET A 577 13.07 -35.39 -3.67
CA MET A 577 12.59 -35.84 -2.35
C MET A 577 12.26 -37.33 -2.39
N PHE A 578 12.69 -38.05 -1.38
CA PHE A 578 12.24 -39.44 -1.17
C PHE A 578 10.87 -39.42 -0.47
N VAL A 579 9.89 -40.00 -1.11
CA VAL A 579 8.50 -40.04 -0.60
C VAL A 579 8.02 -41.44 -0.28
N GLY A 580 8.78 -42.46 -0.61
CA GLY A 580 8.41 -43.89 -0.43
C GLY A 580 8.06 -44.57 -1.74
N ARG A 581 8.03 -45.91 -1.71
CA ARG A 581 7.70 -46.76 -2.87
C ARG A 581 6.19 -47.01 -2.97
N ASP A 582 5.77 -47.70 -4.00
CA ASP A 582 4.38 -48.12 -4.26
C ASP A 582 3.40 -46.92 -4.43
N ILE A 583 3.87 -45.81 -5.00
CA ILE A 583 3.06 -44.63 -5.33
C ILE A 583 2.06 -44.99 -6.41
N LEU A 584 0.79 -44.82 -6.13
CA LEU A 584 -0.34 -45.08 -7.03
C LEU A 584 -0.67 -43.88 -7.89
N TYR A 585 -0.78 -42.70 -7.24
CA TYR A 585 -1.13 -41.47 -7.88
C TYR A 585 -0.39 -40.31 -7.21
N LEU A 586 -0.06 -39.27 -7.98
CA LEU A 586 0.38 -38.00 -7.47
C LEU A 586 -0.04 -36.83 -8.42
N ASN A 587 -0.29 -35.68 -7.85
CA ASN A 587 -0.57 -34.47 -8.59
C ASN A 587 -0.41 -33.23 -7.66
N VAL A 588 -0.51 -32.03 -8.21
CA VAL A 588 -0.58 -30.78 -7.42
C VAL A 588 -1.82 -30.83 -6.52
N PHE A 589 -1.64 -30.46 -5.26
CA PHE A 589 -2.68 -30.38 -4.25
C PHE A 589 -3.20 -28.93 -4.14
N LYS A 590 -4.50 -28.74 -4.31
CA LYS A 590 -5.18 -27.46 -4.09
C LYS A 590 -5.95 -27.50 -2.77
N ARG A 591 -5.63 -26.61 -1.86
CA ARG A 591 -6.39 -26.46 -0.61
C ARG A 591 -7.82 -26.01 -0.90
N ASN A 592 -8.75 -26.49 -0.07
CA ASN A 592 -10.18 -26.18 -0.16
C ASN A 592 -10.83 -26.58 -1.51
N ASP A 593 -10.18 -27.44 -2.30
CA ASP A 593 -10.75 -27.99 -3.52
C ASP A 593 -11.73 -29.12 -3.17
N ASN A 594 -13.04 -28.83 -3.21
CA ASN A 594 -14.13 -29.78 -3.00
C ASN A 594 -14.61 -30.42 -4.31
N ARG A 595 -14.05 -30.01 -5.47
CA ARG A 595 -14.48 -30.53 -6.78
C ARG A 595 -13.60 -31.69 -7.27
N THR A 596 -12.36 -31.81 -6.83
CA THR A 596 -11.51 -32.97 -7.11
C THR A 596 -11.97 -34.15 -6.26
N ILE A 597 -12.70 -35.09 -6.85
CA ILE A 597 -13.24 -36.29 -6.20
C ILE A 597 -12.40 -37.49 -6.55
N TYR A 598 -12.01 -38.20 -5.51
CA TYR A 598 -11.28 -39.48 -5.63
C TYR A 598 -12.25 -40.65 -5.54
N ASN A 599 -12.35 -41.44 -6.61
CA ASN A 599 -13.15 -42.65 -6.66
C ASN A 599 -12.24 -43.85 -6.36
N VAL A 600 -12.56 -44.62 -5.33
CA VAL A 600 -11.67 -45.64 -4.80
C VAL A 600 -12.44 -46.92 -4.54
N ILE A 601 -11.82 -48.07 -4.96
CA ILE A 601 -12.21 -49.41 -4.51
C ILE A 601 -11.00 -50.03 -3.82
N TYR A 602 -11.17 -50.47 -2.58
CA TYR A 602 -10.11 -51.10 -1.80
C TYR A 602 -10.55 -52.37 -1.12
N ARG A 603 -9.58 -53.23 -0.81
CA ARG A 603 -9.77 -54.41 0.01
C ARG A 603 -9.25 -54.11 1.41
N ASP A 604 -10.08 -54.41 2.43
CA ASP A 604 -9.74 -54.25 3.83
C ASP A 604 -9.01 -55.46 4.36
N GLY A 605 -7.70 -55.31 4.65
CA GLY A 605 -6.85 -56.40 5.10
C GLY A 605 -6.55 -57.47 4.03
N LYS A 606 -5.81 -58.50 4.43
CA LYS A 606 -5.39 -59.59 3.52
C LYS A 606 -6.57 -60.48 3.06
N VAL A 607 -7.64 -60.59 3.87
CA VAL A 607 -8.79 -61.51 3.65
C VAL A 607 -10.15 -60.80 3.79
N GLY A 608 -10.19 -59.50 3.97
CA GLY A 608 -11.37 -58.73 4.21
C GLY A 608 -12.23 -58.43 2.97
N TYR A 609 -13.36 -57.70 3.17
CA TYR A 609 -14.28 -57.31 2.11
C TYR A 609 -13.70 -56.20 1.22
N ASN A 610 -14.29 -56.08 0.04
CA ASN A 610 -13.96 -54.98 -0.86
C ASN A 610 -14.98 -53.85 -0.68
N TYR A 611 -14.48 -52.63 -0.53
CA TYR A 611 -15.27 -51.42 -0.32
C TYR A 611 -15.12 -50.47 -1.51
N ILE A 612 -16.16 -49.67 -1.74
CA ILE A 612 -16.20 -48.61 -2.75
C ILE A 612 -16.55 -47.30 -2.07
N LYS A 613 -15.89 -46.23 -2.40
CA LYS A 613 -16.21 -44.90 -1.87
C LYS A 613 -15.76 -43.77 -2.80
N ARG A 614 -16.34 -42.60 -2.58
CA ARG A 614 -15.99 -41.33 -3.20
C ARG A 614 -15.71 -40.29 -2.10
N PHE A 615 -14.67 -39.50 -2.28
CA PHE A 615 -14.33 -38.45 -1.29
C PHE A 615 -13.49 -37.34 -1.92
N ALA A 616 -13.51 -36.15 -1.32
CA ALA A 616 -12.59 -35.05 -1.56
C ALA A 616 -11.53 -34.97 -0.46
N VAL A 617 -10.40 -34.30 -0.75
CA VAL A 617 -9.36 -33.94 0.21
C VAL A 617 -9.20 -32.44 0.20
N THR A 618 -9.86 -31.75 1.11
CA THR A 618 -9.94 -30.28 1.17
C THR A 618 -8.83 -29.65 2.04
N GLY A 619 -8.43 -30.33 3.12
CA GLY A 619 -7.41 -29.85 4.04
C GLY A 619 -6.59 -30.97 4.66
N VAL A 620 -5.28 -30.74 4.74
CA VAL A 620 -4.32 -31.69 5.35
C VAL A 620 -3.13 -30.94 5.94
N THR A 621 -2.49 -31.52 6.94
CA THR A 621 -1.19 -31.07 7.44
C THR A 621 -0.10 -31.65 6.54
N ARG A 622 0.88 -30.84 6.11
CA ARG A 622 2.03 -31.30 5.33
C ARG A 622 2.82 -32.38 6.08
N ASP A 623 3.37 -33.30 5.32
CA ASP A 623 4.21 -34.43 5.77
C ASP A 623 3.52 -35.41 6.71
N LYS A 624 2.26 -35.19 7.11
CA LYS A 624 1.47 -36.15 7.88
C LYS A 624 0.86 -37.20 6.96
N GLU A 625 0.95 -38.44 7.36
CA GLU A 625 0.36 -39.57 6.65
C GLU A 625 -1.08 -39.82 7.14
N TYR A 626 -1.99 -40.02 6.20
CA TYR A 626 -3.40 -40.29 6.42
C TYR A 626 -3.79 -41.60 5.75
N ASP A 627 -4.74 -42.34 6.33
CA ASP A 627 -5.27 -43.58 5.78
C ASP A 627 -6.70 -43.37 5.27
N ILE A 628 -6.98 -43.83 4.04
CA ILE A 628 -8.32 -43.82 3.43
C ILE A 628 -9.03 -45.17 3.57
N THR A 629 -8.40 -46.20 4.16
CA THR A 629 -8.98 -47.51 4.45
C THR A 629 -9.47 -47.56 5.91
N LYS A 630 -9.75 -48.76 6.43
CA LYS A 630 -10.02 -48.96 7.86
C LYS A 630 -8.77 -49.06 8.73
N GLY A 631 -7.58 -48.94 8.15
CA GLY A 631 -6.32 -49.13 8.88
C GLY A 631 -5.98 -50.56 9.17
N THR A 632 -6.71 -51.54 8.62
CA THR A 632 -6.42 -52.96 8.79
C THR A 632 -5.13 -53.34 8.05
N GLU A 633 -4.19 -53.99 8.73
CA GLU A 633 -2.91 -54.40 8.12
C GLU A 633 -3.12 -55.27 6.87
N GLY A 634 -2.45 -54.89 5.77
CA GLY A 634 -2.56 -55.61 4.48
C GLY A 634 -3.74 -55.10 3.61
N SER A 635 -4.36 -53.99 3.95
CA SER A 635 -5.32 -53.29 3.08
C SER A 635 -4.65 -52.84 1.78
N ARG A 636 -5.41 -52.86 0.68
CA ARG A 636 -4.87 -52.52 -0.64
C ARG A 636 -5.92 -51.89 -1.54
N ILE A 637 -5.53 -50.80 -2.23
CA ILE A 637 -6.33 -50.20 -3.28
C ILE A 637 -6.33 -51.08 -4.51
N LEU A 638 -7.53 -51.39 -5.02
CA LEU A 638 -7.78 -52.20 -6.21
C LEU A 638 -8.10 -51.35 -7.44
N TYR A 639 -8.72 -50.20 -7.24
CA TYR A 639 -9.05 -49.23 -8.27
C TYR A 639 -8.95 -47.82 -7.68
N PHE A 640 -8.43 -46.87 -8.47
CA PHE A 640 -8.30 -45.45 -8.09
C PHE A 640 -8.45 -44.60 -9.33
N SER A 641 -9.25 -43.58 -9.23
CA SER A 641 -9.29 -42.46 -10.18
C SER A 641 -9.39 -41.12 -9.43
N ALA A 642 -8.81 -40.09 -10.01
CA ALA A 642 -8.91 -38.70 -9.54
C ALA A 642 -9.69 -37.92 -10.59
N ASN A 643 -10.76 -37.31 -10.19
CA ASN A 643 -11.75 -36.68 -11.07
C ASN A 643 -11.89 -35.22 -10.69
N THR A 644 -11.40 -34.28 -11.54
CA THR A 644 -11.23 -32.86 -11.23
C THR A 644 -12.54 -32.07 -11.15
N ASN A 645 -13.64 -32.65 -11.63
CA ASN A 645 -14.97 -32.07 -11.56
C ASN A 645 -16.02 -33.08 -11.06
N GLY A 646 -15.62 -34.02 -10.21
CA GLY A 646 -16.55 -34.98 -9.61
C GLY A 646 -17.16 -35.99 -10.59
N GLU A 647 -16.47 -36.30 -11.69
CA GLU A 647 -16.94 -37.29 -12.66
C GLU A 647 -17.07 -38.66 -12.00
N ALA A 648 -18.12 -39.39 -12.42
CA ALA A 648 -18.46 -40.69 -11.87
C ALA A 648 -18.46 -41.75 -12.97
N GLU A 649 -17.36 -42.49 -13.09
CA GLU A 649 -17.18 -43.52 -14.08
C GLU A 649 -17.90 -44.86 -13.71
N THR A 650 -18.19 -45.64 -14.71
CA THR A 650 -18.64 -47.02 -14.55
C THR A 650 -17.48 -47.99 -14.72
N VAL A 651 -17.32 -48.86 -13.74
CA VAL A 651 -16.24 -49.86 -13.74
C VAL A 651 -16.77 -51.27 -13.90
N LYS A 652 -16.01 -52.09 -14.60
CA LYS A 652 -16.24 -53.54 -14.74
C LYS A 652 -15.41 -54.31 -13.71
N VAL A 653 -16.10 -55.05 -12.84
CA VAL A 653 -15.47 -55.83 -11.75
C VAL A 653 -15.51 -57.32 -12.13
N ILE A 654 -14.35 -57.96 -12.16
CA ILE A 654 -14.15 -59.38 -12.45
C ILE A 654 -13.71 -60.05 -11.14
N LEU A 655 -14.46 -61.07 -10.73
CA LEU A 655 -14.19 -61.80 -9.50
C LEU A 655 -13.35 -63.06 -9.78
N LYS A 656 -12.62 -63.50 -8.76
CA LYS A 656 -11.90 -64.79 -8.82
C LYS A 656 -12.91 -65.93 -8.75
N PRO A 657 -12.86 -66.91 -9.65
CA PRO A 657 -13.77 -68.07 -9.61
C PRO A 657 -13.64 -68.84 -8.29
N LYS A 658 -14.78 -69.09 -7.65
CA LYS A 658 -14.89 -69.99 -6.47
C LYS A 658 -16.05 -70.97 -6.68
N PRO A 659 -15.99 -72.20 -6.07
CA PRO A 659 -17.07 -73.16 -6.13
C PRO A 659 -18.38 -72.52 -5.67
N ARG A 660 -19.51 -72.75 -6.42
CA ARG A 660 -20.85 -72.24 -6.19
C ARG A 660 -21.05 -70.74 -6.44
N GLN A 661 -20.05 -69.99 -6.98
CA GLN A 661 -20.21 -68.58 -7.34
C GLN A 661 -20.84 -68.49 -8.73
N LYS A 662 -22.06 -67.91 -8.77
CA LYS A 662 -22.83 -67.76 -10.03
C LYS A 662 -22.43 -66.49 -10.80
N LEU A 663 -22.08 -65.40 -10.10
CA LEU A 663 -21.74 -64.11 -10.70
C LEU A 663 -20.21 -63.96 -10.71
N LEU A 664 -19.60 -63.88 -11.90
CA LEU A 664 -18.16 -63.71 -12.06
C LEU A 664 -17.75 -62.28 -12.54
N VAL A 665 -18.72 -61.57 -13.14
CA VAL A 665 -18.53 -60.24 -13.70
C VAL A 665 -19.75 -59.41 -13.42
N PHE A 666 -19.57 -58.17 -12.96
CA PHE A 666 -20.60 -57.18 -12.80
C PHE A 666 -20.05 -55.79 -13.04
N GLU A 667 -20.94 -54.86 -13.23
CA GLU A 667 -20.65 -53.43 -13.42
C GLU A 667 -21.04 -52.66 -12.19
N LYS A 668 -20.30 -51.61 -11.88
CA LYS A 668 -20.66 -50.67 -10.80
C LYS A 668 -20.37 -49.27 -11.26
N ASP A 669 -21.46 -48.47 -11.14
CA ASP A 669 -21.42 -47.05 -11.41
C ASP A 669 -21.11 -46.28 -10.15
N PHE A 670 -20.12 -45.39 -10.20
CA PHE A 670 -19.73 -44.54 -9.08
C PHE A 670 -20.76 -43.42 -8.83
N SER A 671 -21.62 -43.02 -9.78
CA SER A 671 -22.67 -42.05 -9.59
C SER A 671 -23.66 -42.45 -8.48
N THR A 672 -23.81 -43.72 -8.28
CA THR A 672 -24.68 -44.31 -7.24
C THR A 672 -24.03 -44.29 -5.83
N ILE A 673 -22.83 -43.76 -5.71
CA ILE A 673 -22.07 -43.72 -4.45
C ILE A 673 -22.00 -42.25 -4.00
N ALA A 674 -22.57 -41.95 -2.86
CA ALA A 674 -22.53 -40.60 -2.28
C ALA A 674 -21.04 -40.21 -1.95
N ILE A 675 -20.71 -38.93 -2.18
CA ILE A 675 -19.46 -38.35 -1.76
C ILE A 675 -19.49 -38.15 -0.24
N LYS A 676 -18.56 -38.76 0.49
CA LYS A 676 -18.47 -38.68 1.95
C LYS A 676 -17.08 -38.22 2.40
N GLY A 677 -16.93 -37.95 3.68
CA GLY A 677 -15.62 -37.58 4.25
C GLY A 677 -14.54 -38.63 3.98
N ARG A 678 -13.27 -38.20 3.85
CA ARG A 678 -12.13 -39.07 3.55
C ARG A 678 -11.93 -40.27 4.52
N GLY A 679 -12.29 -40.09 5.80
CA GLY A 679 -12.22 -41.13 6.83
C GLY A 679 -13.37 -42.16 6.78
N SER A 680 -14.39 -41.93 5.94
CA SER A 680 -15.54 -42.84 5.83
C SER A 680 -15.06 -44.21 5.28
N MET A 681 -15.68 -45.31 5.76
CA MET A 681 -15.40 -46.67 5.34
C MET A 681 -15.82 -46.96 3.89
N GLY A 682 -16.86 -46.28 3.41
CA GLY A 682 -17.48 -46.55 2.12
C GLY A 682 -18.51 -47.69 2.18
N ASN A 683 -19.04 -48.02 1.03
CA ASN A 683 -20.06 -49.05 0.87
C ASN A 683 -19.41 -50.39 0.53
N ILE A 684 -19.98 -51.54 0.97
CA ILE A 684 -19.48 -52.83 0.59
C ILE A 684 -19.74 -53.06 -0.89
N LEU A 685 -18.70 -53.25 -1.70
CA LEU A 685 -18.81 -53.60 -3.12
C LEU A 685 -19.10 -55.07 -3.28
N THR A 686 -18.28 -55.91 -2.66
CA THR A 686 -18.44 -57.37 -2.70
C THR A 686 -17.64 -58.08 -1.58
N LYS A 687 -18.19 -59.19 -1.10
CA LYS A 687 -17.46 -60.08 -0.16
C LYS A 687 -16.56 -61.09 -0.87
N ALA A 688 -16.66 -61.23 -2.20
CA ALA A 688 -15.89 -62.15 -3.01
C ALA A 688 -14.52 -61.55 -3.40
N ASP A 689 -13.52 -62.37 -3.62
CA ASP A 689 -12.19 -61.92 -4.08
C ASP A 689 -12.28 -61.34 -5.48
N VAL A 690 -11.80 -60.14 -5.63
CA VAL A 690 -11.70 -59.45 -6.92
C VAL A 690 -10.41 -59.92 -7.64
N HIS A 691 -10.54 -60.23 -8.92
CA HIS A 691 -9.44 -60.57 -9.80
C HIS A 691 -8.89 -59.29 -10.47
N LYS A 692 -9.76 -58.50 -11.09
CA LYS A 692 -9.44 -57.26 -11.84
C LYS A 692 -10.60 -56.29 -11.85
N ILE A 693 -10.28 -55.01 -11.79
CA ILE A 693 -11.22 -53.93 -12.05
C ILE A 693 -10.70 -53.10 -13.23
N SER A 694 -11.55 -52.75 -14.15
CA SER A 694 -11.23 -51.94 -15.33
C SER A 694 -12.29 -50.92 -15.57
N LEU A 695 -11.91 -49.74 -16.03
CA LEU A 695 -12.81 -48.74 -16.51
C LEU A 695 -13.64 -49.29 -17.68
N LYS A 696 -14.95 -49.09 -17.63
CA LYS A 696 -15.86 -49.42 -18.72
C LYS A 696 -16.24 -48.17 -19.50
N GLN A 697 -16.68 -47.15 -18.78
CA GLN A 697 -17.17 -45.89 -19.37
C GLN A 697 -16.78 -44.73 -18.45
N LYS A 698 -16.33 -43.62 -19.02
CA LYS A 698 -16.19 -42.35 -18.31
C LYS A 698 -17.60 -41.80 -18.00
N GLY A 699 -17.78 -41.27 -16.81
CA GLY A 699 -19.04 -40.68 -16.39
C GLY A 699 -19.03 -39.15 -16.52
N SER A 700 -20.20 -38.57 -16.34
CA SER A 700 -20.37 -37.12 -16.19
C SER A 700 -20.14 -36.66 -14.74
N SER A 701 -20.03 -35.34 -14.53
CA SER A 701 -19.99 -34.74 -13.21
C SER A 701 -21.23 -35.03 -12.39
N THR A 702 -21.06 -35.29 -11.10
CA THR A 702 -22.16 -35.47 -10.12
C THR A 702 -22.24 -34.29 -9.16
N LEU A 703 -21.45 -33.23 -9.39
CA LEU A 703 -21.46 -32.01 -8.61
C LEU A 703 -22.39 -31.00 -9.28
N GLY A 704 -22.90 -30.03 -8.52
CA GLY A 704 -23.60 -28.87 -9.04
C GLY A 704 -22.79 -28.07 -10.05
N GLY A 705 -23.41 -27.07 -10.65
CA GLY A 705 -22.77 -26.23 -11.67
C GLY A 705 -21.42 -25.63 -11.27
N ARG A 706 -20.71 -25.14 -12.26
CA ARG A 706 -19.40 -24.50 -12.09
C ARG A 706 -19.46 -23.09 -12.65
N MET A 707 -19.02 -22.11 -11.84
CA MET A 707 -18.87 -20.74 -12.31
C MET A 707 -17.78 -20.65 -13.36
N VAL A 708 -18.05 -19.95 -14.45
CA VAL A 708 -17.15 -19.77 -15.59
C VAL A 708 -17.03 -18.28 -15.89
N TRP A 709 -15.81 -17.84 -16.14
CA TRP A 709 -15.49 -16.47 -16.56
C TRP A 709 -14.73 -16.49 -17.88
N PHE A 710 -14.87 -15.42 -18.65
CA PHE A 710 -14.17 -15.22 -19.92
C PHE A 710 -13.19 -14.05 -19.79
N ASP A 711 -11.90 -14.33 -20.04
CA ASP A 711 -10.85 -13.31 -20.06
C ASP A 711 -10.62 -12.83 -21.49
N ARG A 712 -11.07 -11.61 -21.80
CA ARG A 712 -10.93 -10.99 -23.13
C ARG A 712 -9.48 -10.71 -23.52
N ASP A 713 -8.54 -10.61 -22.58
CA ASP A 713 -7.14 -10.29 -22.84
C ASP A 713 -6.40 -11.49 -23.42
N VAL A 714 -6.73 -12.69 -22.93
CA VAL A 714 -6.13 -13.93 -23.39
C VAL A 714 -7.05 -14.76 -24.30
N LEU A 715 -8.30 -14.32 -24.47
CA LEU A 715 -9.35 -14.96 -25.27
C LEU A 715 -9.62 -16.42 -24.83
N ARG A 716 -9.69 -16.62 -23.51
CA ARG A 716 -9.89 -17.94 -22.89
C ARG A 716 -10.85 -17.90 -21.71
N LEU A 717 -11.43 -19.06 -21.43
CA LEU A 717 -12.21 -19.26 -20.23
C LEU A 717 -11.31 -19.50 -19.02
N ASN A 718 -11.81 -19.17 -17.85
CA ASN A 718 -11.20 -19.50 -16.58
C ASN A 718 -12.24 -19.80 -15.50
N TYR A 719 -11.77 -20.35 -14.37
CA TYR A 719 -12.58 -20.61 -13.18
C TYR A 719 -12.11 -19.81 -11.98
N ASP A 720 -11.27 -18.82 -12.21
CA ASP A 720 -10.55 -18.07 -11.18
C ASP A 720 -11.18 -16.70 -10.88
N GLY A 721 -12.35 -16.41 -11.46
CA GLY A 721 -13.09 -15.15 -11.28
C GLY A 721 -12.47 -13.99 -12.05
N ARG A 722 -11.80 -14.23 -13.21
CA ARG A 722 -11.13 -13.19 -13.99
C ARG A 722 -11.89 -12.85 -15.25
N GLY A 723 -12.10 -11.54 -15.46
CA GLY A 723 -12.81 -11.03 -16.62
C GLY A 723 -14.32 -11.07 -16.44
N GLU A 724 -15.03 -11.35 -17.54
CA GLU A 724 -16.49 -11.32 -17.64
C GLU A 724 -17.11 -12.60 -17.08
N GLU A 725 -18.05 -12.49 -16.15
CA GLU A 725 -18.74 -13.62 -15.57
C GLU A 725 -19.81 -14.16 -16.53
N LEU A 726 -19.69 -15.43 -16.91
CA LEU A 726 -20.64 -16.10 -17.79
C LEU A 726 -21.73 -16.89 -17.01
N GLY A 727 -21.59 -17.00 -15.69
CA GLY A 727 -22.53 -17.68 -14.83
C GLY A 727 -22.18 -19.14 -14.52
N GLU A 728 -23.12 -19.86 -13.93
CA GLU A 728 -22.96 -21.25 -13.52
C GLU A 728 -23.29 -22.24 -14.64
N PHE A 729 -22.33 -23.13 -14.96
CA PHE A 729 -22.45 -24.13 -16.03
C PHE A 729 -22.53 -25.54 -15.48
N GLN A 730 -23.48 -26.30 -15.94
CA GLN A 730 -23.60 -27.76 -15.73
C GLN A 730 -22.91 -28.52 -16.87
N SER A 731 -22.83 -29.85 -16.75
CA SER A 731 -22.06 -30.68 -17.70
C SER A 731 -22.50 -30.56 -19.17
N ASP A 732 -23.75 -30.27 -19.41
CA ASP A 732 -24.33 -30.23 -20.74
C ASP A 732 -24.55 -28.83 -21.29
N ASP A 733 -24.21 -27.81 -20.50
CA ASP A 733 -24.32 -26.42 -20.91
C ASP A 733 -23.26 -26.05 -21.96
N LEU A 734 -23.67 -25.17 -22.88
CA LEU A 734 -22.85 -24.65 -23.94
C LEU A 734 -22.61 -23.16 -23.78
N ILE A 735 -21.54 -22.68 -24.35
CA ILE A 735 -21.24 -21.26 -24.52
C ILE A 735 -21.64 -20.83 -25.92
N LEU A 736 -22.42 -19.76 -26.03
CA LEU A 736 -22.71 -19.05 -27.25
C LEU A 736 -21.65 -17.99 -27.50
N VAL A 737 -21.14 -17.96 -28.71
CA VAL A 737 -20.20 -16.91 -29.17
C VAL A 737 -20.83 -16.23 -30.40
N ILE A 738 -20.90 -14.91 -30.38
CA ILE A 738 -21.37 -14.06 -31.48
C ILE A 738 -20.24 -13.12 -31.86
N LEU A 739 -19.89 -13.09 -33.15
CA LEU A 739 -18.83 -12.25 -33.68
C LEU A 739 -19.40 -10.96 -34.33
N GLN A 740 -18.58 -9.93 -34.45
CA GLN A 740 -18.99 -8.64 -35.04
C GLN A 740 -19.49 -8.74 -36.49
N ASN A 741 -19.03 -9.77 -37.21
CA ASN A 741 -19.46 -10.04 -38.59
C ASN A 741 -20.79 -10.78 -38.72
N GLY A 742 -21.48 -11.04 -37.57
CA GLY A 742 -22.74 -11.77 -37.50
C GLY A 742 -22.61 -13.30 -37.54
N ASP A 743 -21.38 -13.83 -37.51
CA ASP A 743 -21.16 -15.25 -37.26
C ASP A 743 -21.45 -15.62 -35.82
N PHE A 744 -22.01 -16.80 -35.60
CA PHE A 744 -22.21 -17.36 -34.27
C PHE A 744 -21.95 -18.87 -34.27
N TYR A 745 -21.60 -19.41 -33.11
CA TYR A 745 -21.43 -20.85 -32.89
C TYR A 745 -21.52 -21.16 -31.40
N THR A 746 -21.65 -22.44 -31.07
CA THR A 746 -21.63 -22.88 -29.68
C THR A 746 -20.45 -23.80 -29.40
N THR A 747 -19.86 -23.69 -28.21
CA THR A 747 -18.76 -24.54 -27.73
C THR A 747 -19.09 -25.10 -26.35
N ASN A 748 -18.36 -26.14 -25.94
CA ASN A 748 -18.30 -26.51 -24.52
C ASN A 748 -17.48 -25.48 -23.75
N PHE A 749 -17.50 -25.56 -22.40
CA PHE A 749 -16.75 -24.66 -21.52
C PHE A 749 -15.38 -25.23 -21.09
N ASP A 750 -14.67 -25.90 -22.01
CA ASP A 750 -13.32 -26.40 -21.77
C ASP A 750 -12.31 -25.23 -21.77
N LEU A 751 -11.43 -25.18 -20.76
CA LEU A 751 -10.38 -24.14 -20.63
C LEU A 751 -9.34 -24.16 -21.74
N SER A 752 -9.27 -25.24 -22.52
CA SER A 752 -8.39 -25.31 -23.69
C SER A 752 -8.91 -24.55 -24.91
N ASN A 753 -10.21 -24.17 -24.91
CA ASN A 753 -10.79 -23.38 -25.99
C ASN A 753 -10.10 -22.04 -26.10
N HIS A 754 -9.85 -21.63 -27.35
CA HIS A 754 -9.34 -20.31 -27.69
C HIS A 754 -10.35 -19.64 -28.64
N TYR A 755 -10.67 -18.40 -28.32
CA TYR A 755 -11.69 -17.65 -29.02
C TYR A 755 -11.09 -16.55 -29.88
N GLU A 756 -11.86 -15.99 -30.80
CA GLU A 756 -11.45 -14.95 -31.72
C GLU A 756 -11.42 -13.55 -31.01
N PRO A 757 -10.62 -12.60 -31.53
CA PRO A 757 -10.57 -11.25 -30.94
C PRO A 757 -11.77 -10.35 -31.29
N ASP A 758 -12.57 -10.71 -32.29
CA ASP A 758 -13.72 -9.95 -32.81
C ASP A 758 -15.07 -10.40 -32.19
N ILE A 759 -15.03 -10.93 -30.97
CA ILE A 759 -16.23 -11.31 -30.22
C ILE A 759 -17.05 -10.06 -29.89
N LEU A 760 -18.33 -10.09 -30.34
CA LEU A 760 -19.33 -9.12 -29.94
C LEU A 760 -19.95 -9.51 -28.61
N ASN A 761 -20.44 -10.77 -28.49
CA ASN A 761 -21.01 -11.31 -27.27
C ASN A 761 -20.55 -12.74 -27.02
N ILE A 762 -20.37 -13.08 -25.73
CA ILE A 762 -20.08 -14.43 -25.26
C ILE A 762 -20.86 -14.67 -23.96
N GLU A 763 -21.67 -15.73 -23.94
CA GLU A 763 -22.52 -16.01 -22.79
C GLU A 763 -22.90 -17.49 -22.72
N LYS A 764 -23.60 -17.89 -21.65
CA LYS A 764 -24.21 -19.20 -21.56
C LYS A 764 -25.33 -19.31 -22.59
N TYR A 765 -25.30 -20.39 -23.38
CA TYR A 765 -26.31 -20.61 -24.43
C TYR A 765 -27.69 -20.93 -23.84
N ASP A 766 -28.70 -20.18 -24.25
CA ASP A 766 -30.12 -20.46 -24.00
C ASP A 766 -30.87 -20.58 -25.35
N ALA A 767 -31.45 -21.75 -25.58
CA ALA A 767 -32.21 -22.04 -26.80
C ALA A 767 -33.50 -21.21 -26.95
N ASN A 768 -34.04 -20.72 -25.83
CA ASN A 768 -35.28 -19.95 -25.80
C ASN A 768 -35.06 -18.44 -25.94
N LYS A 769 -33.79 -17.98 -25.80
CA LYS A 769 -33.47 -16.56 -25.86
C LYS A 769 -33.73 -15.99 -27.23
N VAL A 770 -34.46 -14.88 -27.28
CA VAL A 770 -34.79 -14.17 -28.52
C VAL A 770 -33.83 -13.00 -28.72
N TRP A 771 -33.19 -13.01 -29.84
CA TRP A 771 -32.30 -11.93 -30.27
C TRP A 771 -33.00 -11.00 -31.25
N THR A 772 -32.80 -9.70 -31.10
CA THR A 772 -33.27 -8.68 -32.04
C THR A 772 -32.04 -8.04 -32.69
N ALA A 773 -31.97 -8.11 -34.04
CA ALA A 773 -30.88 -7.52 -34.78
C ALA A 773 -31.40 -6.53 -35.82
N ALA A 774 -30.82 -5.34 -35.81
CA ALA A 774 -30.95 -4.37 -36.91
C ALA A 774 -29.71 -4.45 -37.79
N LEU A 775 -29.88 -4.59 -39.09
CA LEU A 775 -28.79 -4.83 -40.01
C LEU A 775 -28.99 -4.08 -41.35
N TYR A 776 -27.88 -3.78 -41.98
CA TYR A 776 -27.85 -3.34 -43.39
C TYR A 776 -27.57 -4.54 -44.32
N ASP A 777 -28.51 -4.83 -45.21
CA ASP A 777 -28.38 -5.88 -46.22
C ASP A 777 -27.71 -5.26 -47.47
N ALA A 778 -26.52 -5.68 -47.78
CA ALA A 778 -25.75 -5.15 -48.91
C ALA A 778 -26.27 -5.60 -50.28
N ASP A 779 -27.00 -6.72 -50.38
CA ASP A 779 -27.61 -7.21 -51.61
C ASP A 779 -28.80 -6.36 -52.00
N GLN A 780 -29.62 -5.97 -51.03
CA GLN A 780 -30.81 -5.19 -51.26
C GLN A 780 -30.61 -3.68 -51.06
N LYS A 781 -29.51 -3.30 -50.39
CA LYS A 781 -29.17 -1.92 -50.04
C LYS A 781 -30.20 -1.23 -49.18
N TYR A 782 -30.79 -1.97 -48.21
CA TYR A 782 -31.75 -1.48 -47.24
C TYR A 782 -31.45 -1.98 -45.82
N TYR A 783 -32.12 -1.34 -44.85
CA TYR A 783 -32.01 -1.66 -43.46
C TYR A 783 -33.15 -2.55 -43.03
N TYR A 784 -32.84 -3.62 -42.31
CA TYR A 784 -33.80 -4.63 -41.87
C TYR A 784 -33.71 -4.83 -40.35
N LEU A 785 -34.90 -5.07 -39.75
CA LEU A 785 -35.03 -5.55 -38.37
C LEU A 785 -35.49 -7.02 -38.43
N LYS A 786 -34.86 -7.83 -37.55
CA LYS A 786 -35.28 -9.22 -37.41
C LYS A 786 -35.18 -9.66 -35.97
N ARG A 787 -36.08 -10.54 -35.58
CA ARG A 787 -36.11 -11.22 -34.26
C ARG A 787 -36.01 -12.73 -34.52
N PHE A 788 -35.11 -13.39 -33.78
CA PHE A 788 -34.81 -14.80 -34.03
C PHE A 788 -34.23 -15.48 -32.80
N GLN A 789 -34.25 -16.80 -32.81
CA GLN A 789 -33.57 -17.66 -31.84
C GLN A 789 -32.36 -18.27 -32.53
N LEU A 790 -31.27 -18.47 -31.80
CA LEU A 790 -30.04 -19.08 -32.29
C LEU A 790 -30.04 -20.58 -32.02
N GLU A 791 -29.64 -21.38 -33.02
CA GLU A 791 -29.56 -22.83 -32.92
C GLU A 791 -28.14 -23.26 -32.46
N ALA A 792 -28.08 -24.21 -31.51
CA ALA A 792 -26.78 -24.76 -31.11
C ALA A 792 -26.09 -25.45 -32.28
N GLY A 793 -24.79 -25.14 -32.47
CA GLY A 793 -23.96 -25.75 -33.50
C GLY A 793 -22.49 -25.40 -33.35
N SER A 794 -21.60 -26.37 -33.46
CA SER A 794 -20.15 -26.16 -33.37
C SER A 794 -19.53 -25.54 -34.63
N ARG A 795 -20.30 -25.49 -35.73
CA ARG A 795 -19.86 -24.83 -36.95
C ARG A 795 -20.36 -23.39 -36.98
N LYS A 796 -19.55 -22.48 -37.46
CA LYS A 796 -19.97 -21.08 -37.66
C LYS A 796 -21.17 -20.99 -38.57
N GLN A 797 -22.17 -20.28 -38.14
CA GLN A 797 -23.37 -19.93 -38.84
C GLN A 797 -23.49 -18.41 -38.87
N ASN A 798 -24.12 -17.83 -39.88
CA ASN A 798 -24.24 -16.38 -40.00
C ASN A 798 -25.71 -15.95 -40.07
N PHE A 799 -26.06 -14.92 -39.32
CA PHE A 799 -27.41 -14.36 -39.32
C PHE A 799 -27.54 -13.06 -40.15
N LEU A 800 -26.46 -12.47 -40.67
CA LEU A 800 -26.53 -11.30 -41.53
C LEU A 800 -26.78 -11.68 -43.01
N GLY A 801 -26.40 -12.88 -43.42
CA GLY A 801 -26.45 -13.34 -44.84
C GLY A 801 -25.07 -13.61 -45.41
N GLU A 802 -25.02 -14.00 -46.69
CA GLU A 802 -23.75 -14.41 -47.34
C GLU A 802 -22.90 -13.26 -47.85
N ASN A 803 -23.46 -12.05 -47.95
CA ASN A 803 -22.73 -10.91 -48.47
C ASN A 803 -21.82 -10.26 -47.39
N PRO A 804 -20.49 -10.28 -47.57
CA PRO A 804 -19.56 -9.74 -46.57
C PRO A 804 -19.64 -8.21 -46.37
N LYS A 805 -20.37 -7.49 -47.22
CA LYS A 805 -20.63 -6.05 -47.06
C LYS A 805 -21.86 -5.74 -46.23
N SER A 806 -22.62 -6.73 -45.88
CA SER A 806 -23.73 -6.57 -44.90
C SER A 806 -23.14 -6.24 -43.52
N ARG A 807 -23.82 -5.38 -42.79
CA ARG A 807 -23.32 -4.85 -41.51
C ARG A 807 -24.38 -4.99 -40.43
N LEU A 808 -23.95 -5.41 -39.25
CA LEU A 808 -24.73 -5.34 -38.05
C LEU A 808 -24.75 -3.89 -37.54
N MET A 809 -25.93 -3.35 -37.28
CA MET A 809 -26.12 -1.99 -36.76
C MET A 809 -26.42 -2.02 -35.27
N LEU A 810 -27.23 -3.00 -34.82
CA LEU A 810 -27.59 -3.21 -33.41
C LEU A 810 -27.89 -4.69 -33.21
N LEU A 811 -27.47 -5.21 -32.05
CA LEU A 811 -27.86 -6.52 -31.55
C LEU A 811 -28.23 -6.37 -30.07
N THR A 812 -29.44 -6.82 -29.71
CA THR A 812 -29.92 -6.79 -28.34
C THR A 812 -30.71 -8.08 -28.00
N ASP A 813 -30.65 -8.46 -26.77
CA ASP A 813 -31.39 -9.58 -26.17
C ASP A 813 -32.57 -9.13 -25.28
N GLU A 814 -32.79 -7.80 -25.23
CA GLU A 814 -33.92 -7.24 -24.50
C GLU A 814 -35.28 -7.90 -24.91
N ALA A 815 -36.12 -8.21 -23.94
CA ALA A 815 -37.37 -8.91 -24.20
C ALA A 815 -38.36 -8.07 -25.03
N TYR A 816 -38.40 -6.77 -24.77
CA TYR A 816 -39.25 -5.78 -25.45
C TYR A 816 -38.41 -4.64 -26.01
N PRO A 817 -37.58 -4.93 -27.03
CA PRO A 817 -36.57 -3.94 -27.47
C PRO A 817 -37.27 -2.82 -28.25
N ARG A 818 -36.91 -1.60 -27.92
CA ARG A 818 -37.35 -0.38 -28.57
C ARG A 818 -36.17 0.28 -29.22
N ILE A 819 -36.28 0.57 -30.49
CA ILE A 819 -35.16 1.10 -31.28
C ILE A 819 -35.49 2.44 -31.90
N GLU A 820 -34.48 3.31 -32.00
CA GLU A 820 -34.53 4.58 -32.72
C GLU A 820 -33.60 4.53 -33.92
N ALA A 821 -34.18 4.69 -35.12
CA ALA A 821 -33.42 4.81 -36.34
C ALA A 821 -33.24 6.29 -36.74
N VAL A 822 -32.02 6.78 -36.70
CA VAL A 822 -31.63 8.15 -37.06
C VAL A 822 -31.23 8.16 -38.55
N PHE A 823 -31.87 9.02 -39.32
CA PHE A 823 -31.64 9.12 -40.75
C PHE A 823 -30.37 9.93 -41.07
N GLY A 824 -29.65 9.53 -42.14
CA GLY A 824 -28.41 10.16 -42.56
C GLY A 824 -28.40 10.57 -44.03
N GLY A 825 -27.26 11.07 -44.47
CA GLY A 825 -27.07 11.47 -45.84
C GLY A 825 -28.09 12.49 -46.34
N HIS A 826 -28.80 12.19 -47.44
CA HIS A 826 -29.82 13.06 -47.97
C HIS A 826 -31.12 13.10 -47.17
N ASP A 827 -31.30 12.16 -46.27
CA ASP A 827 -32.48 12.01 -45.43
C ASP A 827 -32.26 12.51 -43.98
N ALA A 828 -31.14 13.10 -43.66
CA ALA A 828 -30.77 13.58 -42.33
C ALA A 828 -31.74 14.64 -41.71
N PHE A 829 -32.59 15.26 -42.55
CA PHE A 829 -33.60 16.23 -42.10
C PHE A 829 -34.87 15.58 -41.56
N ARG A 830 -35.00 14.26 -41.63
CA ARG A 830 -36.17 13.52 -41.11
C ARG A 830 -36.08 13.33 -39.59
N GLU A 831 -37.23 13.35 -38.93
CA GLU A 831 -37.30 12.97 -37.55
C GLU A 831 -36.92 11.49 -37.37
N PRO A 832 -36.19 11.14 -36.27
CA PRO A 832 -35.87 9.76 -35.98
C PRO A 832 -37.11 8.87 -35.92
N LEU A 833 -36.98 7.64 -36.47
CA LEU A 833 -38.07 6.67 -36.47
C LEU A 833 -37.92 5.75 -35.25
N VAL A 834 -38.87 5.86 -34.31
CA VAL A 834 -38.91 5.00 -33.15
C VAL A 834 -39.82 3.78 -33.44
N LEU A 835 -39.33 2.57 -33.17
CA LEU A 835 -40.01 1.32 -33.44
C LEU A 835 -40.01 0.43 -32.18
N ASP A 836 -41.12 -0.14 -31.83
CA ASP A 836 -41.24 -1.28 -30.93
C ASP A 836 -41.00 -2.57 -31.76
N ALA A 837 -39.90 -3.27 -31.45
CA ALA A 837 -39.49 -4.41 -32.25
C ALA A 837 -40.45 -5.60 -32.16
N GLU A 838 -41.13 -5.77 -31.02
CA GLU A 838 -42.11 -6.85 -30.84
C GLU A 838 -43.34 -6.62 -31.70
N GLU A 839 -43.85 -5.40 -31.70
CA GLU A 839 -45.03 -5.06 -32.54
C GLU A 839 -44.66 -4.99 -34.05
N PHE A 840 -43.41 -4.63 -34.33
CA PHE A 840 -42.95 -4.46 -35.72
C PHE A 840 -42.72 -5.82 -36.39
N ILE A 841 -42.08 -6.81 -35.72
CA ILE A 841 -41.77 -8.12 -36.34
C ILE A 841 -41.89 -9.28 -35.33
N ALA A 842 -42.56 -10.36 -35.77
CA ALA A 842 -42.59 -11.60 -35.01
C ALA A 842 -41.25 -12.37 -35.08
N VAL A 843 -41.00 -13.20 -34.07
CA VAL A 843 -39.82 -14.09 -34.01
C VAL A 843 -39.84 -15.08 -35.17
N LYS A 844 -38.76 -15.23 -35.90
CA LYS A 844 -38.57 -16.16 -37.02
C LYS A 844 -37.21 -16.85 -36.94
N GLY A 845 -36.91 -17.82 -37.78
CA GLY A 845 -35.60 -18.44 -37.85
C GLY A 845 -34.51 -17.44 -38.22
N PHE A 846 -33.31 -17.63 -37.69
CA PHE A 846 -32.16 -16.70 -37.87
C PHE A 846 -31.76 -16.46 -39.35
N LYS A 847 -32.10 -17.39 -40.28
CA LYS A 847 -31.91 -17.25 -41.73
C LYS A 847 -32.94 -16.37 -42.42
N ALA A 848 -34.00 -15.95 -41.74
CA ALA A 848 -35.04 -15.10 -42.30
C ALA A 848 -34.46 -13.70 -42.60
N LYS A 849 -34.92 -13.08 -43.72
CA LYS A 849 -34.40 -11.75 -44.11
C LYS A 849 -34.80 -10.60 -43.20
N GLY A 850 -35.79 -10.76 -42.36
CA GLY A 850 -36.32 -9.70 -41.52
C GLY A 850 -37.36 -8.81 -42.21
N LYS A 851 -37.81 -7.75 -41.56
CA LYS A 851 -38.72 -6.73 -42.08
C LYS A 851 -37.99 -5.43 -42.27
N ARG A 852 -38.12 -4.79 -43.43
CA ARG A 852 -37.47 -3.55 -43.76
C ARG A 852 -37.89 -2.43 -42.81
N ILE A 853 -36.94 -1.72 -42.23
CA ILE A 853 -37.14 -0.61 -41.32
C ILE A 853 -37.61 0.62 -42.09
N SER A 854 -36.86 0.99 -43.14
CA SER A 854 -37.14 2.17 -43.94
C SER A 854 -36.57 2.00 -45.38
N THR A 855 -37.04 2.86 -46.31
CA THR A 855 -36.49 3.01 -47.62
C THR A 855 -35.43 4.14 -47.70
N PHE A 856 -35.29 4.89 -46.64
CA PHE A 856 -34.39 6.04 -46.51
C PHE A 856 -33.06 5.59 -45.87
N ASP A 857 -31.99 6.37 -46.10
CA ASP A 857 -30.68 6.12 -45.51
C ASP A 857 -30.72 6.31 -43.99
N ILE A 858 -30.23 5.31 -43.26
CA ILE A 858 -30.09 5.33 -41.81
C ILE A 858 -28.62 5.47 -41.45
N GLU A 859 -28.30 6.45 -40.62
CA GLU A 859 -26.94 6.71 -40.12
C GLU A 859 -26.61 5.83 -38.92
N THR A 860 -27.49 5.85 -37.91
CA THR A 860 -27.36 5.07 -36.68
C THR A 860 -28.69 4.44 -36.26
N ILE A 861 -28.59 3.32 -35.55
CA ILE A 861 -29.72 2.66 -34.88
C ILE A 861 -29.34 2.52 -33.43
N ASN A 862 -30.10 3.18 -32.57
CA ASN A 862 -29.89 3.20 -31.12
C ASN A 862 -30.94 2.36 -30.40
N GLU A 863 -30.58 1.77 -29.29
CA GLU A 863 -31.52 1.14 -28.40
C GLU A 863 -32.07 2.19 -27.43
N LEU A 864 -33.37 2.15 -27.20
CA LEU A 864 -34.06 3.02 -26.23
C LEU A 864 -34.58 2.15 -25.08
N ASP A 865 -34.74 2.78 -23.91
CA ASP A 865 -35.35 2.11 -22.75
C ASP A 865 -36.70 1.49 -23.11
N PRO A 866 -36.89 0.21 -22.73
CA PRO A 866 -38.19 -0.47 -23.01
C PRO A 866 -39.32 0.17 -22.19
N VAL A 867 -40.47 0.26 -22.80
CA VAL A 867 -41.70 0.76 -22.13
C VAL A 867 -42.37 -0.36 -21.31
N ARG A 868 -42.04 -1.61 -21.62
CA ARG A 868 -42.55 -2.81 -20.93
C ARG A 868 -41.36 -3.62 -20.43
N PHE A 869 -41.47 -4.18 -19.22
CA PHE A 869 -40.46 -5.06 -18.66
C PHE A 869 -40.99 -6.50 -18.61
N ALA A 870 -40.12 -7.47 -18.83
CA ALA A 870 -40.43 -8.86 -18.60
C ALA A 870 -40.75 -9.06 -17.09
N PRO A 871 -41.74 -9.91 -16.73
CA PRO A 871 -41.94 -10.26 -15.32
C PRO A 871 -40.68 -10.86 -14.75
N ALA A 872 -40.22 -10.33 -13.62
CA ALA A 872 -39.02 -10.87 -12.94
C ALA A 872 -39.26 -12.37 -12.67
N GLU A 873 -38.34 -13.21 -13.13
CA GLU A 873 -38.34 -14.63 -12.76
C GLU A 873 -38.26 -14.73 -11.24
N GLN A 874 -39.30 -15.23 -10.62
CA GLN A 874 -39.25 -15.55 -9.19
C GLN A 874 -38.20 -16.65 -9.00
N PRO A 875 -37.31 -16.54 -8.04
CA PRO A 875 -36.40 -17.63 -7.69
C PRO A 875 -37.28 -18.85 -7.34
N GLN A 876 -37.08 -19.97 -8.01
CA GLN A 876 -37.66 -21.23 -7.61
C GLN A 876 -37.14 -21.53 -6.21
N GLU A 877 -38.01 -21.45 -5.20
CA GLU A 877 -37.76 -21.99 -3.88
C GLU A 877 -37.47 -23.49 -4.05
N GLN A 878 -36.20 -23.83 -3.93
CA GLN A 878 -35.81 -25.21 -3.68
C GLN A 878 -36.36 -25.56 -2.29
N ASN A 879 -37.36 -26.42 -2.25
CA ASN A 879 -37.77 -27.10 -1.03
C ASN A 879 -36.56 -27.93 -0.56
N ASP A 880 -35.76 -27.37 0.32
CA ASP A 880 -34.84 -28.15 1.14
C ASP A 880 -35.71 -28.90 2.16
N ASP A 881 -35.91 -30.18 1.87
CA ASP A 881 -36.43 -31.17 2.81
C ASP A 881 -35.31 -31.40 3.86
N ASP A 882 -35.39 -30.64 4.95
CA ASP A 882 -34.49 -30.76 6.10
C ASP A 882 -34.71 -32.11 6.77
N GLY A 883 -34.05 -33.14 6.23
CA GLY A 883 -33.74 -34.36 6.93
C GLY A 883 -32.70 -34.09 8.00
N GLU A 884 -33.14 -33.94 9.25
CA GLU A 884 -32.27 -33.90 10.42
C GLU A 884 -31.34 -35.09 10.41
N ASP A 885 -30.05 -34.83 10.26
CA ASP A 885 -28.97 -35.80 10.45
C ASP A 885 -28.56 -35.79 11.95
N PRO A 886 -28.77 -36.88 12.72
CA PRO A 886 -28.56 -36.91 14.15
C PRO A 886 -27.11 -37.05 14.62
N ASP A 887 -26.08 -36.87 13.73
CA ASP A 887 -24.68 -37.08 14.08
C ASP A 887 -23.79 -35.85 13.83
N LEU A 888 -24.25 -34.65 14.24
CA LEU A 888 -23.35 -33.51 14.40
C LEU A 888 -22.78 -33.47 15.83
N ASP A 889 -21.51 -33.75 15.92
CA ASP A 889 -20.68 -33.59 17.12
C ASP A 889 -20.69 -32.11 17.55
N PRO A 890 -21.15 -31.76 18.77
CA PRO A 890 -21.25 -30.35 19.21
C PRO A 890 -19.93 -29.62 19.44
N ASP A 891 -18.78 -30.28 19.25
CA ASP A 891 -17.46 -29.70 19.53
C ASP A 891 -16.68 -29.18 18.28
N ALA A 892 -17.30 -29.11 17.09
CA ALA A 892 -16.64 -28.69 15.88
C ALA A 892 -16.58 -27.16 15.66
N ASP A 893 -17.18 -26.36 16.51
CA ASP A 893 -17.27 -24.89 16.33
C ASP A 893 -16.55 -24.10 17.42
N LYS A 894 -15.37 -24.57 17.85
CA LYS A 894 -14.42 -23.72 18.58
C LYS A 894 -13.50 -23.03 17.58
N SER A 895 -13.68 -21.74 17.49
CA SER A 895 -12.96 -20.81 16.65
C SER A 895 -11.44 -20.99 16.72
N ASN A 896 -10.77 -20.92 15.58
CA ASN A 896 -9.31 -20.93 15.42
C ASN A 896 -8.55 -19.81 16.17
N SER A 897 -9.22 -18.97 16.96
CA SER A 897 -8.58 -17.95 17.80
C SER A 897 -7.93 -18.52 19.06
N ASP A 898 -8.42 -19.63 19.59
CA ASP A 898 -7.89 -20.20 20.86
C ASP A 898 -6.67 -21.12 20.64
N ILE A 899 -6.46 -21.59 19.40
CA ILE A 899 -5.32 -22.48 19.06
C ILE A 899 -4.02 -21.69 18.84
N ILE A 900 -4.10 -20.41 18.52
CA ILE A 900 -2.91 -19.56 18.29
C ILE A 900 -2.22 -19.19 19.60
N ASP A 901 -2.95 -19.08 20.70
CA ASP A 901 -2.40 -18.74 22.03
C ASP A 901 -1.63 -19.91 22.67
N GLU A 902 -1.97 -21.14 22.36
CA GLU A 902 -1.24 -22.32 22.83
C GLU A 902 0.08 -22.59 22.07
N ILE A 903 0.22 -22.09 20.86
CA ILE A 903 1.43 -22.30 20.03
C ILE A 903 2.49 -21.22 20.31
N THR A 904 2.10 -20.03 20.76
CA THR A 904 3.04 -18.92 20.95
C THR A 904 3.61 -18.82 22.36
N GLY A 905 3.10 -19.55 23.34
CA GLY A 905 3.68 -19.65 24.70
C GLY A 905 3.80 -18.32 25.45
N GLN A 906 3.01 -17.30 25.13
CA GLN A 906 3.01 -16.04 25.88
C GLN A 906 2.01 -16.07 27.03
N MET A 907 2.54 -16.18 28.25
CA MET A 907 1.77 -15.93 29.47
C MET A 907 1.26 -14.50 29.48
N LYS A 908 -0.05 -14.33 29.68
CA LYS A 908 -0.63 -13.06 30.16
C LYS A 908 -0.11 -12.79 31.57
N LEU A 909 0.76 -11.80 31.69
CA LEU A 909 1.02 -11.12 32.96
C LEU A 909 0.16 -9.84 32.96
N PHE A 910 -0.73 -9.78 33.94
CA PHE A 910 -1.65 -8.74 34.39
C PHE A 910 -1.69 -7.40 33.70
#